data_2e2273a702486329bda16b0b86c9ab0a
#
_entry.id   2e2273a702486329bda16b0b86c9ab0a
#
_cell.length_a   1.000
_cell.length_b   1.000
_cell.length_c   1.000
_cell.angle_alpha   90.00
_cell.angle_beta   90.00
_cell.angle_gamma   90.00
#
_symmetry.space_group_name_H-M   'P 1'
#
loop_
_entity.id
_entity.type
_entity.pdbx_description
1 polymer ?
#
loop_
_entity_poly.entity_id
_entity_poly.type
_entity_poly.pdbx_seq_one_letter_code
_entity_poly.pdbx_strand_id
1 'polypeptide(L)'
;MLIQCPGCGGSTLPRPFCDMCGTSLEQACRGCGAANRPGAKFCCECGEALGIKLPEVDAPTSAQQKQVTVLFADLCNSTRMVASMDAEDASLALGAVLSVMGEAVRRSGGVVNQRMGDGIMALFGAPIAAEDHAARACFAGLAILADVAAMGGRALPVRVGMCSGPVILRRTGMDEADFEVAGITAHIAARLEQHAEPGTILLAPETLRLAAGIAQTELVGAIVLKGLPKPLQAHRLVSARDQPSWLLRSSTRQLSSFVNRTVELAQLTAALGRASHGETQAVSLIGDAGMGKSRIVHEFLHLPPGVWHVIRVETTAQSAAIPYVLLTSLLRQIAGCVSSDPSAAVAARLRGAVLALGPEFTFELSPFLLHFDGGDDTALADSTPARHRRNLVELLVPILRRMTELRPIILVIEDYHWLDISSVELLEDVRRGLQDLRLMLLVTSRPERHLGWARGAETGWATTEIALTPMSAHHANTILRDLIGNGPELAPLRSLIIARAGGTPLFLEEFAQSLREQGTLAEGAPRLSDIVIPGSIQGILAARIDRLPPMCRHILRIAAVVGQGASQALLAAVTDLPTAAMNQAIDVLHATGFLIEDAGAGGPTYSFAHVLTQAVAYDALLRSDRRALHGRVLRALEAASQMHFEGSVNELVYHAISAEAWPEAARYAMAAGERASRRSAPTEARAYLKSAIAAIDRLPRTLASVSQGIDARLSLRGVSASLTDMAGMQDFLQATLAEADQLAEQAGDRIGLARVYISRGAMSSHWGDLPGAIELSRTALSIMQSADDRPGIVAAAFALAQALWYAGDLAETQSVLVTHLALARSPEGQRRSSSIFVLPAVGFFCYLARVQADFGDPAASKATIAEVRALANRAGSMFDQTLVDLNEGACWLAAGDTVQAVEILENTLHLVRANTLEWHMPSIASLLGAGWLTMGRNVEARELLEEACAFADRNRHMAKRLLCSPPLIRALASAPFHDFAGARALADRTIREAEMRGFKSIVLQARAALADIDGVGSLTG
;
A
#
# COMPACT_ATOMS: atom_id res chain seq x y z
N MET A 1 21.89 41.38 -17.58
CA MET A 1 20.80 40.93 -18.44
C MET A 1 20.16 42.16 -19.09
N LEU A 2 19.85 42.08 -20.36
CA LEU A 2 19.10 43.13 -21.05
C LEU A 2 17.61 42.93 -20.76
N ILE A 3 16.88 44.01 -20.57
CA ILE A 3 15.41 44.01 -20.41
C ILE A 3 14.75 44.61 -21.65
N GLN A 4 13.53 44.19 -21.99
CA GLN A 4 12.78 44.80 -23.08
C GLN A 4 12.04 46.04 -22.59
N CYS A 5 12.14 47.12 -23.32
CA CYS A 5 11.41 48.37 -23.04
C CYS A 5 9.94 48.23 -23.41
N PRO A 6 8.99 48.49 -22.48
CA PRO A 6 7.57 48.41 -22.78
C PRO A 6 7.06 49.50 -23.75
N GLY A 7 7.85 50.61 -23.92
CA GLY A 7 7.46 51.71 -24.81
C GLY A 7 7.93 51.55 -26.26
N CYS A 8 9.12 50.97 -26.49
CA CYS A 8 9.67 50.83 -27.85
C CYS A 8 10.04 49.40 -28.26
N GLY A 9 9.89 48.41 -27.37
CA GLY A 9 10.24 47.01 -27.62
C GLY A 9 11.73 46.72 -27.74
N GLY A 10 12.61 47.72 -27.65
CA GLY A 10 14.08 47.59 -27.74
C GLY A 10 14.70 46.97 -26.48
N SER A 11 15.78 46.19 -26.64
CA SER A 11 16.54 45.63 -25.52
C SER A 11 17.46 46.67 -24.93
N THR A 12 17.34 46.97 -23.63
CA THR A 12 18.16 47.99 -22.93
C THR A 12 18.71 47.43 -21.61
N LEU A 13 19.72 48.09 -21.04
CA LEU A 13 20.20 47.73 -19.70
C LEU A 13 19.15 48.08 -18.62
N PRO A 14 19.14 47.43 -17.45
CA PRO A 14 18.21 47.71 -16.37
C PRO A 14 18.53 49.03 -15.66
N ARG A 15 18.14 50.15 -16.30
CA ARG A 15 18.26 51.54 -15.84
C ARG A 15 16.90 52.14 -15.59
N PRO A 16 16.73 53.26 -14.80
CA PRO A 16 15.47 53.87 -14.54
C PRO A 16 14.65 54.27 -15.79
N PHE A 17 15.34 54.58 -16.88
CA PHE A 17 14.79 54.99 -18.18
C PHE A 17 15.40 54.26 -19.33
N CYS A 18 14.61 54.06 -20.40
CA CYS A 18 15.06 53.45 -21.65
C CYS A 18 16.01 54.39 -22.39
N ASP A 19 17.20 53.92 -22.75
CA ASP A 19 18.21 54.67 -23.48
C ASP A 19 17.77 55.03 -24.94
N MET A 20 16.75 54.32 -25.46
CA MET A 20 16.26 54.47 -26.83
C MET A 20 15.08 55.44 -26.95
N CYS A 21 14.14 55.45 -26.00
CA CYS A 21 12.91 56.19 -26.08
C CYS A 21 12.56 56.99 -24.83
N GLY A 22 13.36 56.97 -23.79
CA GLY A 22 13.13 57.73 -22.54
C GLY A 22 11.98 57.21 -21.65
N THR A 23 11.33 56.08 -22.01
CA THR A 23 10.27 55.50 -21.18
C THR A 23 10.82 55.07 -19.85
N SER A 24 10.14 55.39 -18.73
CA SER A 24 10.49 54.89 -17.41
C SER A 24 10.36 53.34 -17.39
N LEU A 25 11.39 52.72 -16.90
CA LEU A 25 11.49 51.26 -16.74
C LEU A 25 11.32 50.84 -15.27
N GLU A 26 11.10 51.77 -14.37
CA GLU A 26 10.82 51.51 -12.95
C GLU A 26 9.46 50.85 -12.81
N GLN A 27 9.39 49.85 -11.95
CA GLN A 27 8.18 49.10 -11.63
C GLN A 27 7.57 49.65 -10.33
N ALA A 28 6.38 50.23 -10.39
CA ALA A 28 5.63 50.58 -9.21
C ALA A 28 5.06 49.33 -8.55
N CYS A 29 5.24 49.16 -7.25
CA CYS A 29 4.65 48.09 -6.47
C CYS A 29 3.13 48.27 -6.43
N ARG A 30 2.36 47.22 -6.68
CA ARG A 30 0.91 47.25 -6.63
C ARG A 30 0.37 47.30 -5.21
N GLY A 31 1.08 46.79 -4.21
CA GLY A 31 0.63 46.78 -2.82
C GLY A 31 0.93 48.05 -2.08
N CYS A 32 2.07 48.71 -2.29
CA CYS A 32 2.44 49.93 -1.54
C CYS A 32 2.75 51.13 -2.42
N GLY A 33 2.72 51.01 -3.76
CA GLY A 33 2.99 52.13 -4.70
C GLY A 33 4.47 52.49 -4.86
N ALA A 34 5.40 51.88 -4.14
CA ALA A 34 6.81 52.22 -4.18
C ALA A 34 7.43 51.93 -5.55
N ALA A 35 8.26 52.85 -6.04
CA ALA A 35 9.01 52.66 -7.30
C ALA A 35 10.21 51.75 -7.05
N ASN A 36 10.32 50.71 -7.87
CA ASN A 36 11.39 49.71 -7.78
C ASN A 36 12.24 49.72 -9.05
N ARG A 37 13.52 49.41 -8.90
CA ARG A 37 14.45 49.32 -10.02
C ARG A 37 14.00 48.32 -11.07
N PRO A 38 14.25 48.56 -12.35
CA PRO A 38 13.89 47.62 -13.44
C PRO A 38 14.47 46.22 -13.21
N GLY A 39 13.58 45.19 -13.31
CA GLY A 39 13.98 43.82 -13.08
C GLY A 39 14.10 43.39 -11.60
N ALA A 40 13.67 44.22 -10.68
CA ALA A 40 13.53 43.84 -9.27
C ALA A 40 12.47 42.74 -9.14
N LYS A 41 12.84 41.63 -8.47
CA LYS A 41 11.92 40.51 -8.24
C LYS A 41 10.96 40.77 -7.09
N PHE A 42 11.32 41.62 -6.14
CA PHE A 42 10.54 41.99 -4.95
C PHE A 42 10.60 43.48 -4.69
N CYS A 43 9.53 44.03 -4.11
CA CYS A 43 9.47 45.41 -3.71
C CYS A 43 10.46 45.70 -2.56
N CYS A 44 11.23 46.78 -2.69
CA CYS A 44 12.22 47.18 -1.68
C CYS A 44 11.57 47.69 -0.38
N GLU A 45 10.32 48.15 -0.42
CA GLU A 45 9.61 48.72 0.73
C GLU A 45 8.72 47.67 1.47
N CYS A 46 7.91 46.91 0.71
CA CYS A 46 6.94 45.98 1.31
C CYS A 46 7.22 44.51 1.06
N GLY A 47 8.26 44.16 0.27
CA GLY A 47 8.62 42.79 -0.03
C GLY A 47 7.72 42.07 -1.04
N GLU A 48 6.69 42.75 -1.59
CA GLU A 48 5.79 42.16 -2.58
C GLU A 48 6.52 41.81 -3.87
N ALA A 49 6.20 40.64 -4.47
CA ALA A 49 6.81 40.17 -5.72
C ALA A 49 6.44 41.07 -6.89
N LEU A 50 7.44 41.66 -7.56
CA LEU A 50 7.28 42.55 -8.69
C LEU A 50 7.50 41.80 -10.00
N GLY A 51 6.55 41.92 -10.93
CA GLY A 51 6.80 41.50 -12.32
C GLY A 51 6.47 40.07 -12.69
N ILE A 52 5.76 39.32 -11.86
CA ILE A 52 5.23 38.03 -12.23
C ILE A 52 3.79 38.20 -12.71
N LYS A 53 3.58 38.54 -13.99
CA LYS A 53 2.34 38.16 -14.66
C LYS A 53 2.43 36.67 -14.94
N LEU A 54 1.97 35.83 -14.00
CA LEU A 54 1.53 34.50 -14.38
C LEU A 54 0.42 34.67 -15.42
N PRO A 55 0.43 33.96 -16.57
CA PRO A 55 -0.68 34.03 -17.50
C PRO A 55 -1.94 33.72 -16.71
N GLU A 56 -2.96 34.56 -16.83
CA GLU A 56 -4.33 34.23 -16.42
C GLU A 56 -4.76 33.08 -17.33
N VAL A 57 -4.45 31.87 -16.94
CA VAL A 57 -5.13 30.72 -17.47
C VAL A 57 -6.50 30.79 -16.85
N ASP A 58 -7.53 30.95 -17.65
CA ASP A 58 -8.90 30.70 -17.26
C ASP A 58 -8.91 29.33 -16.58
N ALA A 59 -8.90 29.35 -15.23
CA ALA A 59 -8.99 28.12 -14.47
C ALA A 59 -10.30 27.47 -14.89
N PRO A 60 -10.32 26.26 -15.41
CA PRO A 60 -11.57 25.63 -15.74
C PRO A 60 -12.49 25.72 -14.53
N THR A 61 -13.78 25.97 -14.75
CA THR A 61 -14.86 26.02 -13.76
C THR A 61 -15.02 24.66 -13.06
N SER A 62 -13.93 24.11 -12.52
CA SER A 62 -13.90 22.83 -11.86
C SER A 62 -14.51 22.95 -10.47
N ALA A 63 -15.50 22.13 -10.21
CA ALA A 63 -16.06 21.97 -8.89
C ALA A 63 -14.95 21.56 -7.91
N GLN A 64 -15.01 22.04 -6.66
CA GLN A 64 -14.00 21.74 -5.63
C GLN A 64 -14.66 21.21 -4.37
N GLN A 65 -14.03 20.24 -3.74
CA GLN A 65 -14.42 19.81 -2.40
C GLN A 65 -13.77 20.74 -1.35
N LYS A 66 -14.60 21.35 -0.49
CA LYS A 66 -14.16 22.24 0.57
C LYS A 66 -14.75 21.83 1.92
N GLN A 67 -13.99 22.04 3.00
CA GLN A 67 -14.49 21.98 4.36
C GLN A 67 -15.02 23.36 4.74
N VAL A 68 -16.32 23.45 5.04
CA VAL A 68 -17.00 24.71 5.33
C VAL A 68 -17.96 24.55 6.49
N THR A 69 -18.41 25.69 7.05
CA THR A 69 -19.66 25.75 7.81
C THR A 69 -20.74 26.38 6.96
N VAL A 70 -21.83 25.66 6.79
CA VAL A 70 -23.05 26.15 6.16
C VAL A 70 -23.96 26.69 7.26
N LEU A 71 -24.46 27.93 7.08
CA LEU A 71 -25.40 28.58 7.95
C LEU A 71 -26.68 28.88 7.15
N PHE A 72 -27.83 28.42 7.67
CA PHE A 72 -29.13 28.85 7.24
C PHE A 72 -29.75 29.72 8.30
N ALA A 73 -30.32 30.88 7.89
CA ALA A 73 -31.07 31.75 8.76
C ALA A 73 -32.38 32.16 8.11
N ASP A 74 -33.49 32.02 8.80
CA ASP A 74 -34.85 32.24 8.27
C ASP A 74 -35.74 33.00 9.26
N LEU A 75 -36.67 33.83 8.73
CA LEU A 75 -37.62 34.58 9.52
C LEU A 75 -38.83 33.77 9.89
N CYS A 76 -39.12 33.69 11.19
CA CYS A 76 -40.31 32.99 11.66
C CYS A 76 -41.60 33.80 11.37
N ASN A 77 -42.60 33.12 10.84
CA ASN A 77 -43.90 33.69 10.51
C ASN A 77 -43.92 34.84 9.51
N SER A 78 -42.92 34.92 8.64
CA SER A 78 -42.80 35.94 7.57
C SER A 78 -44.02 35.99 6.65
N THR A 79 -44.57 34.82 6.29
CA THR A 79 -45.77 34.67 5.44
C THR A 79 -46.99 35.42 6.05
N ARG A 80 -47.13 35.37 7.39
CA ARG A 80 -48.20 36.07 8.10
C ARG A 80 -48.03 37.57 8.09
N MET A 81 -46.78 38.07 8.17
CA MET A 81 -46.45 39.48 8.06
C MET A 81 -46.72 39.97 6.64
N VAL A 82 -46.22 39.30 5.62
CA VAL A 82 -46.44 39.64 4.21
C VAL A 82 -47.91 39.67 3.85
N ALA A 83 -48.71 38.71 4.36
CA ALA A 83 -50.15 38.67 4.12
C ALA A 83 -50.93 39.85 4.77
N SER A 84 -50.34 40.59 5.73
CA SER A 84 -50.95 41.71 6.43
C SER A 84 -50.46 43.09 5.93
N MET A 85 -49.56 43.13 4.92
CA MET A 85 -48.92 44.33 4.36
C MET A 85 -49.18 44.41 2.87
N ASP A 86 -49.04 45.64 2.29
CA ASP A 86 -48.93 45.78 0.86
C ASP A 86 -47.68 45.09 0.33
N ALA A 87 -47.71 44.64 -0.91
CA ALA A 87 -46.63 43.85 -1.52
C ALA A 87 -45.31 44.65 -1.58
N GLU A 88 -45.37 45.96 -1.79
CA GLU A 88 -44.21 46.83 -1.89
C GLU A 88 -43.60 47.04 -0.51
N ASP A 89 -44.43 47.33 0.51
CA ASP A 89 -44.00 47.49 1.92
C ASP A 89 -43.45 46.18 2.49
N ALA A 90 -44.03 45.04 2.13
CA ALA A 90 -43.57 43.73 2.51
C ALA A 90 -42.19 43.40 1.91
N SER A 91 -41.99 43.75 0.63
CA SER A 91 -40.71 43.61 -0.06
C SER A 91 -39.61 44.47 0.56
N LEU A 92 -39.90 45.72 0.89
CA LEU A 92 -38.97 46.63 1.56
C LEU A 92 -38.59 46.14 2.95
N ALA A 93 -39.58 45.72 3.74
CA ALA A 93 -39.36 45.20 5.10
C ALA A 93 -38.50 43.92 5.09
N LEU A 94 -38.80 42.97 4.20
CA LEU A 94 -37.99 41.73 4.02
C LEU A 94 -36.58 42.09 3.54
N GLY A 95 -36.47 42.96 2.57
CA GLY A 95 -35.18 43.43 2.05
C GLY A 95 -34.28 44.04 3.09
N ALA A 96 -34.82 44.81 4.00
CA ALA A 96 -34.10 45.42 5.11
C ALA A 96 -33.54 44.37 6.09
N VAL A 97 -34.36 43.38 6.49
CA VAL A 97 -33.93 42.29 7.38
C VAL A 97 -32.87 41.43 6.73
N LEU A 98 -33.06 41.00 5.47
CA LEU A 98 -32.09 40.21 4.71
C LEU A 98 -30.76 40.98 4.55
N SER A 99 -30.79 42.30 4.42
CA SER A 99 -29.58 43.13 4.38
C SER A 99 -28.82 43.13 5.69
N VAL A 100 -29.52 43.22 6.82
CA VAL A 100 -28.95 43.16 8.18
C VAL A 100 -28.32 41.76 8.43
N MET A 101 -29.02 40.68 8.08
CA MET A 101 -28.48 39.32 8.19
C MET A 101 -27.23 39.15 7.34
N GLY A 102 -27.25 39.64 6.09
CA GLY A 102 -26.11 39.57 5.16
C GLY A 102 -24.91 40.37 5.66
N GLU A 103 -25.16 41.55 6.32
CA GLU A 103 -24.07 42.33 6.90
C GLU A 103 -23.42 41.63 8.11
N ALA A 104 -24.20 41.00 8.98
CA ALA A 104 -23.70 40.19 10.09
C ALA A 104 -22.82 39.02 9.60
N VAL A 105 -23.21 38.36 8.49
CA VAL A 105 -22.41 37.32 7.84
C VAL A 105 -21.08 37.87 7.32
N ARG A 106 -21.10 38.97 6.56
CA ARG A 106 -19.91 39.61 6.00
C ARG A 106 -18.93 40.09 7.06
N ARG A 107 -19.42 40.76 8.10
CA ARG A 107 -18.58 41.18 9.24
C ARG A 107 -17.87 40.03 9.93
N SER A 108 -18.48 38.85 9.95
CA SER A 108 -17.90 37.62 10.49
C SER A 108 -17.04 36.86 9.48
N GLY A 109 -16.79 37.45 8.28
CA GLY A 109 -15.95 36.83 7.24
C GLY A 109 -16.61 35.67 6.49
N GLY A 110 -17.94 35.60 6.52
CA GLY A 110 -18.73 34.66 5.71
C GLY A 110 -19.18 35.26 4.37
N VAL A 111 -19.63 34.43 3.48
CA VAL A 111 -20.19 34.81 2.18
C VAL A 111 -21.64 34.38 2.11
N VAL A 112 -22.55 35.35 1.79
CA VAL A 112 -23.95 35.03 1.51
C VAL A 112 -24.00 34.41 0.13
N ASN A 113 -24.24 33.12 0.05
CA ASN A 113 -24.28 32.36 -1.21
C ASN A 113 -25.64 32.42 -1.89
N GLN A 114 -26.72 32.43 -1.11
CA GLN A 114 -28.06 32.42 -1.67
C GLN A 114 -29.04 33.15 -0.74
N ARG A 115 -29.96 33.94 -1.35
CA ARG A 115 -31.15 34.50 -0.69
C ARG A 115 -32.36 33.66 -1.06
N MET A 116 -33.10 33.16 -0.08
CA MET A 116 -34.25 32.27 -0.28
C MET A 116 -35.51 32.90 0.33
N GLY A 117 -36.20 33.74 -0.42
CA GLY A 117 -37.42 34.36 0.05
C GLY A 117 -37.18 35.24 1.29
N ASP A 118 -37.49 34.72 2.47
CA ASP A 118 -37.34 35.32 3.79
C ASP A 118 -36.11 34.90 4.58
N GLY A 119 -35.21 34.12 3.96
CA GLY A 119 -33.98 33.60 4.58
C GLY A 119 -32.71 33.76 3.77
N ILE A 120 -31.58 33.42 4.36
CA ILE A 120 -30.28 33.40 3.69
C ILE A 120 -29.57 32.10 3.93
N MET A 121 -28.80 31.66 2.93
CA MET A 121 -27.78 30.64 3.08
C MET A 121 -26.41 31.31 3.00
N ALA A 122 -25.58 31.08 3.99
CA ALA A 122 -24.21 31.60 4.06
C ALA A 122 -23.18 30.51 4.21
N LEU A 123 -21.99 30.76 3.67
CA LEU A 123 -20.82 29.87 3.74
C LEU A 123 -19.69 30.53 4.50
N PHE A 124 -19.06 29.77 5.38
CA PHE A 124 -17.83 30.14 6.08
C PHE A 124 -16.75 29.12 5.70
N GLY A 125 -15.59 29.59 5.27
CA GLY A 125 -14.51 28.73 4.72
C GLY A 125 -14.59 28.54 3.20
N ALA A 126 -15.37 29.39 2.51
CA ALA A 126 -15.43 29.49 1.05
C ALA A 126 -15.58 30.95 0.61
N PRO A 127 -15.03 31.37 -0.56
CA PRO A 127 -14.23 30.59 -1.52
C PRO A 127 -12.82 30.24 -1.03
N ILE A 128 -12.31 30.97 -0.03
CA ILE A 128 -11.02 30.71 0.62
C ILE A 128 -11.29 29.92 1.90
N ALA A 129 -10.57 28.80 2.10
CA ALA A 129 -10.71 28.04 3.32
C ALA A 129 -10.33 28.91 4.53
N ALA A 130 -11.20 28.94 5.52
CA ALA A 130 -10.97 29.61 6.79
C ALA A 130 -10.93 28.54 7.87
N GLU A 131 -9.87 28.56 8.64
CA GLU A 131 -9.58 27.56 9.67
C GLU A 131 -10.58 27.63 10.84
N ASP A 132 -11.12 28.85 11.02
CA ASP A 132 -12.07 29.25 12.07
C ASP A 132 -13.51 29.34 11.56
N HIS A 133 -13.81 28.72 10.41
CA HIS A 133 -15.11 28.82 9.74
C HIS A 133 -16.29 28.51 10.68
N ALA A 134 -16.15 27.55 11.60
CA ALA A 134 -17.19 27.18 12.55
C ALA A 134 -17.40 28.25 13.65
N ALA A 135 -16.31 28.83 14.15
CA ALA A 135 -16.38 29.89 15.13
C ALA A 135 -16.99 31.18 14.52
N ARG A 136 -16.54 31.54 13.31
CA ARG A 136 -17.09 32.69 12.54
C ARG A 136 -18.58 32.54 12.29
N ALA A 137 -19.01 31.34 11.94
CA ALA A 137 -20.43 31.04 11.77
C ALA A 137 -21.22 31.24 13.09
N CYS A 138 -20.67 30.80 14.23
CA CYS A 138 -21.29 31.01 15.54
C CYS A 138 -21.42 32.53 15.87
N PHE A 139 -20.38 33.31 15.63
CA PHE A 139 -20.47 34.79 15.82
C PHE A 139 -21.48 35.41 14.88
N ALA A 140 -21.49 35.03 13.62
CA ALA A 140 -22.45 35.50 12.65
C ALA A 140 -23.90 35.20 13.06
N GLY A 141 -24.18 33.99 13.51
CA GLY A 141 -25.50 33.60 13.97
C GLY A 141 -25.98 34.43 15.18
N LEU A 142 -25.10 34.63 16.18
CA LEU A 142 -25.42 35.48 17.35
C LEU A 142 -25.63 36.92 16.93
N ALA A 143 -24.79 37.48 16.04
CA ALA A 143 -24.95 38.78 15.48
C ALA A 143 -26.26 38.97 14.71
N ILE A 144 -26.65 37.97 13.90
CA ILE A 144 -27.93 37.97 13.17
C ILE A 144 -29.09 38.11 14.17
N LEU A 145 -29.12 37.29 15.23
CA LEU A 145 -30.19 37.36 16.23
C LEU A 145 -30.21 38.74 16.95
N ALA A 146 -29.03 39.23 17.35
CA ALA A 146 -28.93 40.51 18.03
C ALA A 146 -29.32 41.71 17.15
N ASP A 147 -28.80 41.75 15.92
CA ASP A 147 -29.02 42.90 15.01
C ASP A 147 -30.46 42.95 14.50
N VAL A 148 -31.08 41.81 14.22
CA VAL A 148 -32.48 41.77 13.83
C VAL A 148 -33.39 42.16 15.01
N ALA A 149 -33.08 41.67 16.23
CA ALA A 149 -33.83 42.09 17.42
C ALA A 149 -33.69 43.62 17.71
N ALA A 150 -32.54 44.22 17.39
CA ALA A 150 -32.29 45.66 17.55
C ALA A 150 -33.06 46.56 16.57
N MET A 151 -33.57 45.97 15.44
CA MET A 151 -34.37 46.75 14.48
C MET A 151 -35.70 47.27 15.06
N GLY A 152 -36.17 46.73 16.19
CA GLY A 152 -37.36 47.19 16.91
C GLY A 152 -38.69 47.02 16.16
N GLY A 153 -39.78 47.31 16.82
CA GLY A 153 -41.10 47.49 16.23
C GLY A 153 -41.79 46.20 15.72
N ARG A 154 -41.58 45.78 14.53
CA ARG A 154 -42.18 44.57 13.88
C ARG A 154 -41.15 43.49 13.51
N ALA A 155 -39.95 43.53 14.09
CA ALA A 155 -38.93 42.53 13.76
C ALA A 155 -39.39 41.15 14.19
N LEU A 156 -39.43 40.21 13.23
CA LEU A 156 -39.79 38.80 13.49
C LEU A 156 -38.55 38.07 14.04
N PRO A 157 -38.73 37.11 14.93
CA PRO A 157 -37.61 36.31 15.40
C PRO A 157 -37.03 35.46 14.23
N VAL A 158 -35.71 35.35 14.24
CA VAL A 158 -34.95 34.51 13.28
C VAL A 158 -34.61 33.21 13.95
N ARG A 159 -34.61 32.15 13.18
CA ARG A 159 -34.07 30.83 13.56
C ARG A 159 -32.84 30.51 12.70
N VAL A 160 -31.85 29.84 13.29
CA VAL A 160 -30.57 29.58 12.62
C VAL A 160 -30.16 28.12 12.80
N GLY A 161 -29.71 27.49 11.71
CA GLY A 161 -29.13 26.17 11.73
C GLY A 161 -27.74 26.15 11.12
N MET A 162 -26.80 25.45 11.76
CA MET A 162 -25.41 25.36 11.29
C MET A 162 -24.88 23.95 11.28
N CYS A 163 -24.18 23.60 10.19
CA CYS A 163 -23.46 22.33 10.06
C CYS A 163 -22.11 22.54 9.40
N SER A 164 -21.08 21.96 9.96
CA SER A 164 -19.72 21.94 9.42
C SER A 164 -19.40 20.61 8.78
N GLY A 165 -18.75 20.63 7.63
CA GLY A 165 -18.34 19.41 6.93
C GLY A 165 -17.98 19.65 5.46
N PRO A 166 -17.68 18.58 4.70
CA PRO A 166 -17.34 18.68 3.30
C PRO A 166 -18.56 19.07 2.45
N VAL A 167 -18.34 19.99 1.51
CA VAL A 167 -19.29 20.35 0.44
C VAL A 167 -18.56 20.39 -0.90
N ILE A 168 -19.31 20.18 -1.98
CA ILE A 168 -18.84 20.41 -3.34
C ILE A 168 -19.31 21.80 -3.75
N LEU A 169 -18.38 22.65 -4.12
CA LEU A 169 -18.62 24.00 -4.62
C LEU A 169 -18.34 24.04 -6.12
N ARG A 170 -19.32 24.46 -6.90
CA ARG A 170 -19.19 24.73 -8.33
C ARG A 170 -19.51 26.18 -8.58
N ARG A 171 -18.63 26.92 -9.22
CA ARG A 171 -18.88 28.32 -9.61
C ARG A 171 -19.95 28.38 -10.70
N THR A 172 -20.98 29.15 -10.51
CA THR A 172 -22.12 29.27 -11.46
C THR A 172 -22.19 30.63 -12.15
N GLY A 173 -21.50 31.66 -11.61
CA GLY A 173 -21.54 33.01 -12.13
C GLY A 173 -20.17 33.70 -12.19
N MET A 174 -20.19 34.99 -12.67
CA MET A 174 -18.98 35.84 -12.70
C MET A 174 -18.65 36.47 -11.34
N ASP A 175 -19.61 36.52 -10.42
CA ASP A 175 -19.39 37.02 -9.06
C ASP A 175 -18.67 36.01 -8.18
N GLU A 176 -17.80 36.50 -7.31
CA GLU A 176 -17.02 35.66 -6.39
C GLU A 176 -17.90 34.91 -5.35
N ALA A 177 -19.15 35.23 -5.23
CA ALA A 177 -20.11 34.70 -4.29
C ALA A 177 -21.10 33.68 -4.88
N ASP A 178 -21.11 33.45 -6.21
CA ASP A 178 -22.07 32.59 -6.85
C ASP A 178 -21.59 31.14 -6.94
N PHE A 179 -21.96 30.33 -5.93
CA PHE A 179 -21.64 28.89 -5.92
C PHE A 179 -22.90 28.03 -5.86
N GLU A 180 -22.93 26.99 -6.69
CA GLU A 180 -23.76 25.82 -6.43
C GLU A 180 -23.12 24.99 -5.33
N VAL A 181 -23.84 24.74 -4.25
CA VAL A 181 -23.37 24.01 -3.05
C VAL A 181 -24.08 22.68 -2.99
N ALA A 182 -23.33 21.57 -3.10
CA ALA A 182 -23.86 20.23 -2.98
C ALA A 182 -23.17 19.48 -1.85
N GLY A 183 -23.94 18.72 -1.07
CA GLY A 183 -23.44 17.90 0.01
C GLY A 183 -24.39 17.76 1.19
N ILE A 184 -24.21 16.71 1.96
CA ILE A 184 -25.06 16.40 3.13
C ILE A 184 -24.97 17.49 4.19
N THR A 185 -23.85 18.20 4.28
CA THR A 185 -23.61 19.30 5.22
C THR A 185 -24.64 20.43 5.07
N ALA A 186 -24.95 20.81 3.82
CA ALA A 186 -25.96 21.84 3.55
C ALA A 186 -27.36 21.37 3.94
N HIS A 187 -27.69 20.11 3.64
CA HIS A 187 -28.99 19.54 4.02
C HIS A 187 -29.19 19.47 5.53
N ILE A 188 -28.14 19.10 6.28
CA ILE A 188 -28.20 19.05 7.76
C ILE A 188 -28.40 20.47 8.31
N ALA A 189 -27.65 21.45 7.83
CA ALA A 189 -27.79 22.84 8.28
C ALA A 189 -29.21 23.40 8.07
N ALA A 190 -29.79 23.17 6.88
CA ALA A 190 -31.16 23.56 6.59
C ALA A 190 -32.19 22.86 7.50
N ARG A 191 -31.98 21.57 7.81
CA ARG A 191 -32.86 20.83 8.71
C ARG A 191 -32.75 21.29 10.16
N LEU A 192 -31.55 21.63 10.63
CA LEU A 192 -31.36 22.20 11.97
C LEU A 192 -32.04 23.55 12.08
N GLU A 193 -31.98 24.40 11.06
CA GLU A 193 -32.71 25.64 10.98
C GLU A 193 -34.22 25.40 11.16
N GLN A 194 -34.82 24.46 10.42
CA GLN A 194 -36.25 24.13 10.53
C GLN A 194 -36.66 23.62 11.92
N HIS A 195 -35.74 23.04 12.69
CA HIS A 195 -36.00 22.53 14.06
C HIS A 195 -35.65 23.53 15.13
N ALA A 196 -34.99 24.63 14.79
CA ALA A 196 -34.66 25.67 15.74
C ALA A 196 -35.92 26.43 16.20
N GLU A 197 -36.02 26.66 17.50
CA GLU A 197 -37.04 27.53 18.07
C GLU A 197 -36.85 29.00 17.60
N PRO A 198 -37.90 29.81 17.48
CA PRO A 198 -37.75 31.20 17.16
C PRO A 198 -36.78 31.94 18.10
N GLY A 199 -35.81 32.64 17.54
CA GLY A 199 -34.75 33.32 18.32
C GLY A 199 -33.62 32.42 18.79
N THR A 200 -33.49 31.21 18.26
CA THR A 200 -32.41 30.28 18.67
C THR A 200 -31.54 29.81 17.52
N ILE A 201 -30.36 29.27 17.86
CA ILE A 201 -29.36 28.76 16.92
C ILE A 201 -29.11 27.30 17.29
N LEU A 202 -29.26 26.39 16.30
CA LEU A 202 -28.90 24.98 16.48
C LEU A 202 -27.62 24.64 15.73
N LEU A 203 -26.74 23.88 16.40
CA LEU A 203 -25.46 23.41 15.88
C LEU A 203 -25.46 21.90 15.72
N ALA A 204 -24.87 21.41 14.63
CA ALA A 204 -24.48 20.02 14.51
C ALA A 204 -23.29 19.69 15.43
N PRO A 205 -23.10 18.44 15.86
CA PRO A 205 -21.97 18.03 16.72
C PRO A 205 -20.62 18.39 16.15
N GLU A 206 -20.45 18.29 14.85
CA GLU A 206 -19.20 18.62 14.15
C GLU A 206 -18.90 20.12 14.23
N THR A 207 -19.92 20.97 14.12
CA THR A 207 -19.75 22.42 14.31
C THR A 207 -19.34 22.74 15.74
N LEU A 208 -19.94 22.10 16.73
CA LEU A 208 -19.56 22.26 18.12
C LEU A 208 -18.12 21.84 18.36
N ARG A 209 -17.70 20.69 17.79
CA ARG A 209 -16.33 20.20 17.93
C ARG A 209 -15.31 21.19 17.36
N LEU A 210 -15.59 21.78 16.21
CA LEU A 210 -14.72 22.77 15.56
C LEU A 210 -14.76 24.15 16.25
N ALA A 211 -15.87 24.51 16.90
CA ALA A 211 -16.01 25.73 17.69
C ALA A 211 -15.72 25.52 19.19
N ALA A 212 -15.16 24.36 19.57
CA ALA A 212 -14.89 24.00 20.96
C ALA A 212 -14.01 25.05 21.67
N GLY A 213 -14.42 25.48 22.88
CA GLY A 213 -13.75 26.52 23.69
C GLY A 213 -14.14 27.97 23.35
N ILE A 214 -14.87 28.17 22.25
CA ILE A 214 -15.43 29.46 21.83
C ILE A 214 -16.93 29.48 22.08
N ALA A 215 -17.66 28.52 21.60
CA ALA A 215 -19.11 28.39 21.73
C ALA A 215 -19.51 27.84 23.12
N GLN A 216 -20.43 28.52 23.82
CA GLN A 216 -21.15 27.97 24.95
C GLN A 216 -22.49 27.41 24.45
N THR A 217 -22.76 26.16 24.74
CA THR A 217 -23.94 25.47 24.19
C THR A 217 -24.68 24.68 25.26
N GLU A 218 -25.96 24.45 25.00
CA GLU A 218 -26.81 23.54 25.73
C GLU A 218 -27.19 22.36 24.84
N LEU A 219 -27.20 21.15 25.39
CA LEU A 219 -27.62 19.95 24.68
C LEU A 219 -29.16 19.98 24.53
N VAL A 220 -29.65 20.01 23.29
CA VAL A 220 -31.09 19.92 23.01
C VAL A 220 -31.55 18.47 22.95
N GLY A 221 -30.69 17.56 22.51
CA GLY A 221 -30.96 16.14 22.41
C GLY A 221 -30.86 15.58 20.99
N ALA A 222 -31.32 14.36 20.82
CA ALA A 222 -31.27 13.65 19.54
C ALA A 222 -32.46 14.06 18.64
N ILE A 223 -32.18 14.67 17.50
CA ILE A 223 -33.20 15.06 16.51
C ILE A 223 -33.18 14.05 15.37
N VAL A 224 -34.34 13.53 14.99
CA VAL A 224 -34.52 12.64 13.83
C VAL A 224 -34.67 13.49 12.59
N LEU A 225 -33.63 13.50 11.74
CA LEU A 225 -33.65 14.25 10.47
C LEU A 225 -33.99 13.29 9.32
N LYS A 226 -35.00 13.66 8.51
CA LYS A 226 -35.41 12.86 7.34
C LYS A 226 -34.26 12.67 6.39
N GLY A 227 -33.87 11.41 6.12
CA GLY A 227 -32.76 11.06 5.22
C GLY A 227 -31.43 10.72 5.93
N LEU A 228 -31.36 10.86 7.24
CA LEU A 228 -30.22 10.36 8.02
C LEU A 228 -30.55 9.03 8.68
N PRO A 229 -29.62 8.04 8.65
CA PRO A 229 -29.86 6.70 9.22
C PRO A 229 -29.87 6.68 10.75
N LYS A 230 -29.32 7.72 11.41
CA LYS A 230 -29.25 7.85 12.87
C LYS A 230 -29.69 9.25 13.32
N PRO A 231 -30.33 9.38 14.50
CA PRO A 231 -30.62 10.68 15.07
C PRO A 231 -29.35 11.52 15.28
N LEU A 232 -29.43 12.83 15.02
CA LEU A 232 -28.34 13.77 15.21
C LEU A 232 -28.45 14.44 16.58
N GLN A 233 -27.38 14.47 17.36
CA GLN A 233 -27.32 15.22 18.61
C GLN A 233 -27.20 16.70 18.28
N ALA A 234 -28.24 17.48 18.61
CA ALA A 234 -28.23 18.92 18.35
C ALA A 234 -27.91 19.71 19.63
N HIS A 235 -27.20 20.83 19.43
CA HIS A 235 -26.80 21.73 20.51
C HIS A 235 -27.32 23.12 20.23
N ARG A 236 -27.89 23.81 21.26
CA ARG A 236 -28.29 25.20 21.18
C ARG A 236 -27.09 26.06 21.50
N LEU A 237 -26.73 27.00 20.62
CA LEU A 237 -25.72 28.03 20.92
C LEU A 237 -26.33 29.10 21.83
N VAL A 238 -25.72 29.29 23.00
CA VAL A 238 -26.18 30.28 24.01
C VAL A 238 -25.37 31.57 23.91
N SER A 239 -24.06 31.45 23.81
CA SER A 239 -23.15 32.57 23.69
C SER A 239 -21.83 32.11 23.05
N ALA A 240 -21.05 33.06 22.53
CA ALA A 240 -19.69 32.86 22.12
C ALA A 240 -18.79 33.86 22.84
N ARG A 241 -17.61 33.41 23.31
CA ARG A 241 -16.61 34.30 23.90
C ARG A 241 -15.96 35.09 22.78
N ASP A 242 -15.98 36.43 22.91
CA ASP A 242 -15.30 37.30 21.96
C ASP A 242 -13.81 37.01 21.93
N GLN A 243 -13.35 36.51 20.77
CA GLN A 243 -11.94 36.51 20.41
C GLN A 243 -11.82 37.03 18.98
N PRO A 244 -11.32 38.25 18.78
CA PRO A 244 -11.16 38.88 17.49
C PRO A 244 -10.00 38.29 16.66
N SER A 245 -10.13 38.42 15.34
CA SER A 245 -9.27 37.92 14.26
C SER A 245 -8.10 38.81 13.92
N TRP A 246 -6.96 38.28 13.51
CA TRP A 246 -5.95 38.99 12.69
C TRP A 246 -5.00 38.13 11.85
N LEU A 247 -4.51 38.68 10.87
CA LEU A 247 -3.92 38.50 9.57
C LEU A 247 -2.45 38.96 9.42
N LEU A 248 -1.69 38.23 8.62
CA LEU A 248 -0.73 38.58 7.53
C LEU A 248 0.74 38.88 7.83
N ARG A 249 1.60 38.21 7.32
CA ARG A 249 2.52 37.87 6.16
C ARG A 249 3.92 37.58 6.63
N SER A 250 4.58 36.83 6.10
CA SER A 250 5.39 35.98 5.23
C SER A 250 6.89 36.03 5.56
N SER A 251 7.62 35.04 5.55
CA SER A 251 8.41 34.29 4.61
C SER A 251 9.75 33.76 5.17
N THR A 252 10.19 32.64 4.63
CA THR A 252 11.49 31.92 4.68
C THR A 252 11.82 31.11 5.92
N ARG A 253 11.85 29.76 5.68
CA ARG A 253 12.10 28.72 6.66
C ARG A 253 13.54 28.75 7.20
N GLN A 254 13.69 29.07 8.47
CA GLN A 254 14.73 28.49 9.31
C GLN A 254 14.09 27.35 10.12
N LEU A 255 14.78 26.20 10.21
CA LEU A 255 14.35 25.11 11.10
C LEU A 255 14.21 25.65 12.51
N SER A 256 13.09 25.34 13.18
CA SER A 256 12.89 25.68 14.59
C SER A 256 13.99 25.11 15.47
N SER A 257 14.31 25.76 16.59
CA SER A 257 15.29 25.22 17.55
C SER A 257 14.84 23.82 18.01
N PHE A 258 15.79 22.90 18.06
CA PHE A 258 15.54 21.57 18.59
C PHE A 258 15.46 21.65 20.11
N VAL A 259 14.25 21.52 20.65
CA VAL A 259 13.98 21.68 22.09
C VAL A 259 13.46 20.40 22.68
N ASN A 260 13.96 20.04 23.84
CA ASN A 260 13.51 18.90 24.67
C ASN A 260 13.51 17.59 23.87
N ARG A 261 14.19 16.69 24.08
CA ARG A 261 14.31 15.28 23.63
C ARG A 261 15.69 14.79 24.08
N THR A 262 16.17 15.41 25.18
CA THR A 262 17.47 15.05 25.75
C THR A 262 17.49 13.63 26.28
N VAL A 263 16.37 13.15 26.80
CA VAL A 263 16.20 11.78 27.30
C VAL A 263 16.23 10.80 26.13
N GLU A 264 15.48 11.06 25.09
CA GLU A 264 15.42 10.22 23.88
C GLU A 264 16.78 10.21 23.17
N LEU A 265 17.44 11.36 23.01
CA LEU A 265 18.79 11.44 22.45
C LEU A 265 19.81 10.71 23.33
N ALA A 266 19.72 10.81 24.65
CA ALA A 266 20.60 10.09 25.57
C ALA A 266 20.43 8.57 25.44
N GLN A 267 19.19 8.08 25.30
CA GLN A 267 18.92 6.66 25.06
C GLN A 267 19.48 6.19 23.71
N LEU A 268 19.31 6.98 22.64
CA LEU A 268 19.91 6.71 21.32
C LEU A 268 21.44 6.69 21.40
N THR A 269 22.04 7.67 22.09
CA THR A 269 23.50 7.76 22.27
C THR A 269 24.04 6.59 23.11
N ALA A 270 23.33 6.18 24.15
CA ALA A 270 23.69 5.03 24.97
C ALA A 270 23.63 3.72 24.15
N ALA A 271 22.59 3.52 23.33
CA ALA A 271 22.50 2.40 22.40
C ALA A 271 23.65 2.41 21.37
N LEU A 272 23.98 3.60 20.82
CA LEU A 272 25.11 3.76 19.92
C LEU A 272 26.44 3.42 20.58
N GLY A 273 26.61 3.81 21.85
CA GLY A 273 27.77 3.46 22.66
C GLY A 273 27.93 1.94 22.82
N ARG A 274 26.87 1.21 23.12
CA ARG A 274 26.90 -0.26 23.17
C ARG A 274 27.21 -0.88 21.82
N ALA A 275 26.58 -0.37 20.75
CA ALA A 275 26.84 -0.85 19.39
C ALA A 275 28.31 -0.64 18.98
N SER A 276 28.99 0.43 19.43
CA SER A 276 30.38 0.68 19.15
C SER A 276 31.33 -0.37 19.75
N HIS A 277 30.90 -1.03 20.83
CA HIS A 277 31.63 -2.13 21.50
C HIS A 277 31.25 -3.52 20.95
N GLY A 278 30.49 -3.59 19.86
CA GLY A 278 30.14 -4.87 19.21
C GLY A 278 28.85 -5.51 19.74
N GLU A 279 28.07 -4.82 20.56
CA GLU A 279 26.77 -5.28 21.03
C GLU A 279 25.68 -4.76 20.08
N THR A 280 25.20 -5.59 19.14
CA THR A 280 24.21 -5.18 18.14
C THR A 280 22.93 -4.63 18.79
N GLN A 281 22.52 -3.44 18.37
CA GLN A 281 21.37 -2.72 18.96
C GLN A 281 20.23 -2.57 17.96
N ALA A 282 18.99 -2.70 18.43
CA ALA A 282 17.78 -2.30 17.71
C ALA A 282 17.01 -1.27 18.53
N VAL A 283 16.77 -0.10 17.96
CA VAL A 283 16.04 0.99 18.61
C VAL A 283 14.81 1.35 17.78
N SER A 284 13.63 1.28 18.41
CA SER A 284 12.35 1.70 17.85
C SER A 284 11.94 3.05 18.39
N LEU A 285 11.75 4.04 17.52
CA LEU A 285 11.20 5.35 17.83
C LEU A 285 9.73 5.38 17.44
N ILE A 286 8.83 5.30 18.43
CA ILE A 286 7.39 5.14 18.22
C ILE A 286 6.66 6.45 18.53
N GLY A 287 5.72 6.85 17.67
CA GLY A 287 4.89 8.03 17.94
C GLY A 287 3.96 8.39 16.78
N ASP A 288 2.94 9.17 17.08
CA ASP A 288 1.97 9.64 16.08
C ASP A 288 2.60 10.54 15.00
N ALA A 289 1.84 10.83 13.94
CA ALA A 289 2.26 11.74 12.90
C ALA A 289 2.50 13.15 13.48
N GLY A 290 3.59 13.80 13.06
CA GLY A 290 3.93 15.16 13.51
C GLY A 290 4.62 15.27 14.88
N MET A 291 4.88 14.16 15.58
CA MET A 291 5.57 14.12 16.88
C MET A 291 7.07 14.40 16.82
N GLY A 292 7.64 14.54 15.61
CA GLY A 292 9.04 14.87 15.42
C GLY A 292 10.00 13.69 15.35
N LYS A 293 9.52 12.48 14.98
CA LYS A 293 10.35 11.27 14.80
C LYS A 293 11.55 11.52 13.88
N SER A 294 11.28 11.94 12.64
CA SER A 294 12.31 12.22 11.64
C SER A 294 13.25 13.35 12.07
N ARG A 295 12.77 14.32 12.86
CA ARG A 295 13.61 15.38 13.41
C ARG A 295 14.61 14.84 14.44
N ILE A 296 14.18 13.94 15.32
CA ILE A 296 15.08 13.29 16.29
C ILE A 296 16.13 12.45 15.57
N VAL A 297 15.73 11.68 14.53
CA VAL A 297 16.67 10.93 13.69
C VAL A 297 17.69 11.87 13.05
N HIS A 298 17.25 12.97 12.47
CA HIS A 298 18.12 13.97 11.85
C HIS A 298 19.14 14.55 12.86
N GLU A 299 18.68 15.00 14.02
CA GLU A 299 19.55 15.55 15.06
C GLU A 299 20.52 14.49 15.60
N PHE A 300 20.05 13.27 15.83
CA PHE A 300 20.89 12.16 16.29
C PHE A 300 22.01 11.84 15.31
N LEU A 301 21.76 11.83 14.01
CA LEU A 301 22.74 11.53 12.98
C LEU A 301 23.80 12.63 12.82
N HIS A 302 23.55 13.86 13.32
CA HIS A 302 24.52 14.95 13.34
C HIS A 302 25.43 14.94 14.59
N LEU A 303 25.09 14.17 15.64
CA LEU A 303 25.84 14.12 16.89
C LEU A 303 27.17 13.35 16.81
N PRO A 304 27.30 12.21 16.13
CA PRO A 304 28.55 11.46 16.13
C PRO A 304 29.51 11.95 15.04
N PRO A 305 30.75 12.31 15.39
CA PRO A 305 31.72 12.67 14.37
C PRO A 305 32.16 11.46 13.54
N GLY A 306 31.91 11.49 12.24
CA GLY A 306 32.69 10.93 11.15
C GLY A 306 33.05 9.44 11.06
N VAL A 307 32.74 8.61 12.06
CA VAL A 307 33.20 7.22 12.11
C VAL A 307 32.16 6.22 11.60
N TRP A 308 30.86 6.55 11.70
CA TRP A 308 29.77 5.67 11.37
C TRP A 308 29.37 5.75 9.90
N HIS A 309 29.10 4.59 9.30
CA HIS A 309 28.48 4.50 7.99
C HIS A 309 26.95 4.48 8.17
N VAL A 310 26.28 5.53 7.70
CA VAL A 310 24.82 5.65 7.82
C VAL A 310 24.17 5.14 6.54
N ILE A 311 23.30 4.16 6.66
CA ILE A 311 22.44 3.63 5.59
C ILE A 311 21.01 4.00 5.94
N ARG A 312 20.32 4.73 5.06
CA ARG A 312 18.97 5.25 5.32
C ARG A 312 17.97 4.73 4.31
N VAL A 313 16.94 4.05 4.78
CA VAL A 313 15.83 3.55 3.98
C VAL A 313 14.58 4.30 4.36
N GLU A 314 13.99 4.99 3.39
CA GLU A 314 12.72 5.69 3.53
C GLU A 314 11.62 4.85 2.91
N THR A 315 10.51 4.66 3.64
CA THR A 315 9.36 3.92 3.15
C THR A 315 8.14 4.83 3.03
N THR A 316 7.27 4.53 2.07
CA THR A 316 6.05 5.30 1.79
C THR A 316 4.86 4.35 1.65
N ALA A 317 3.64 4.89 1.66
CA ALA A 317 2.43 4.10 1.42
C ALA A 317 2.47 3.35 0.07
N GLN A 318 3.14 3.92 -0.94
CA GLN A 318 3.32 3.29 -2.26
C GLN A 318 4.32 2.15 -2.22
N SER A 319 5.37 2.27 -1.39
CA SER A 319 6.39 1.24 -1.25
C SER A 319 5.89 -0.03 -0.55
N ALA A 320 4.80 0.04 0.21
CA ALA A 320 4.21 -1.10 0.91
C ALA A 320 3.76 -2.25 -0.01
N ALA A 321 3.53 -1.96 -1.29
CA ALA A 321 3.17 -2.94 -2.30
C ALA A 321 4.36 -3.47 -3.12
N ILE A 322 5.56 -2.90 -2.96
CA ILE A 322 6.76 -3.26 -3.72
C ILE A 322 7.56 -4.30 -2.93
N PRO A 323 7.71 -5.55 -3.44
CA PRO A 323 8.47 -6.57 -2.74
C PRO A 323 9.94 -6.17 -2.60
N TYR A 324 10.52 -6.45 -1.42
CA TYR A 324 11.95 -6.28 -1.13
C TYR A 324 12.47 -4.83 -1.28
N VAL A 325 11.63 -3.83 -0.94
CA VAL A 325 12.05 -2.41 -0.96
C VAL A 325 13.27 -2.17 -0.07
N LEU A 326 13.34 -2.80 1.10
CA LEU A 326 14.49 -2.71 1.99
C LEU A 326 15.77 -3.19 1.30
N LEU A 327 15.71 -4.35 0.64
CA LEU A 327 16.86 -4.93 -0.06
C LEU A 327 17.33 -4.01 -1.18
N THR A 328 16.43 -3.58 -2.05
CA THR A 328 16.80 -2.74 -3.20
C THR A 328 17.38 -1.39 -2.76
N SER A 329 16.84 -0.78 -1.72
CA SER A 329 17.35 0.46 -1.14
C SER A 329 18.73 0.27 -0.52
N LEU A 330 18.92 -0.81 0.24
CA LEU A 330 20.20 -1.16 0.85
C LEU A 330 21.28 -1.40 -0.21
N LEU A 331 21.01 -2.20 -1.23
CA LEU A 331 21.96 -2.52 -2.29
C LEU A 331 22.33 -1.27 -3.13
N ARG A 332 21.39 -0.36 -3.39
CA ARG A 332 21.68 0.93 -4.04
C ARG A 332 22.65 1.76 -3.23
N GLN A 333 22.48 1.84 -1.93
CA GLN A 333 23.37 2.61 -1.06
C GLN A 333 24.75 1.96 -0.91
N ILE A 334 24.84 0.61 -0.84
CA ILE A 334 26.11 -0.12 -0.90
C ILE A 334 26.85 0.19 -2.21
N ALA A 335 26.14 0.27 -3.32
CA ALA A 335 26.67 0.62 -4.63
C ALA A 335 27.00 2.13 -4.77
N GLY A 336 26.69 2.97 -3.78
CA GLY A 336 26.83 4.44 -3.87
C GLY A 336 25.94 5.05 -4.94
N CYS A 337 24.75 4.49 -5.17
CA CYS A 337 23.79 4.91 -6.18
C CYS A 337 22.61 5.64 -5.54
N VAL A 338 22.05 6.61 -6.29
CA VAL A 338 20.79 7.28 -5.92
C VAL A 338 19.59 6.55 -6.51
N SER A 339 18.38 6.91 -6.05
CA SER A 339 17.12 6.25 -6.49
C SER A 339 16.86 6.37 -8.00
N SER A 340 17.36 7.42 -8.64
CA SER A 340 17.21 7.68 -10.08
C SER A 340 18.27 7.01 -10.96
N ASP A 341 19.29 6.35 -10.41
CA ASP A 341 20.32 5.67 -11.21
C ASP A 341 19.71 4.46 -11.94
N PRO A 342 20.01 4.27 -13.25
CA PRO A 342 19.56 3.10 -14.00
C PRO A 342 20.08 1.80 -13.40
N SER A 343 19.30 0.75 -13.45
CA SER A 343 19.62 -0.53 -12.82
C SER A 343 20.90 -1.18 -13.35
N ALA A 344 21.20 -1.04 -14.62
CA ALA A 344 22.48 -1.52 -15.19
C ALA A 344 23.69 -0.83 -14.55
N ALA A 345 23.60 0.47 -14.23
CA ALA A 345 24.64 1.20 -13.52
C ALA A 345 24.75 0.76 -12.07
N VAL A 346 23.60 0.50 -11.40
CA VAL A 346 23.56 -0.05 -10.04
C VAL A 346 24.24 -1.43 -10.01
N ALA A 347 23.90 -2.31 -10.95
CA ALA A 347 24.50 -3.64 -11.06
C ALA A 347 26.02 -3.60 -11.22
N ALA A 348 26.53 -2.72 -12.11
CA ALA A 348 27.97 -2.57 -12.34
C ALA A 348 28.69 -2.04 -11.09
N ARG A 349 28.15 -1.00 -10.44
CA ARG A 349 28.73 -0.39 -9.23
C ARG A 349 28.64 -1.33 -8.03
N LEU A 350 27.54 -2.09 -7.89
CA LEU A 350 27.38 -3.08 -6.82
C LEU A 350 28.46 -4.16 -6.91
N ARG A 351 28.73 -4.69 -8.12
CA ARG A 351 29.83 -5.64 -8.32
C ARG A 351 31.18 -5.04 -7.88
N GLY A 352 31.47 -3.81 -8.28
CA GLY A 352 32.68 -3.11 -7.86
C GLY A 352 32.77 -2.90 -6.35
N ALA A 353 31.68 -2.48 -5.71
CA ALA A 353 31.62 -2.23 -4.27
C ALA A 353 31.80 -3.52 -3.46
N VAL A 354 31.18 -4.62 -3.88
CA VAL A 354 31.29 -5.93 -3.21
C VAL A 354 32.71 -6.50 -3.37
N LEU A 355 33.31 -6.44 -4.58
CA LEU A 355 34.70 -6.86 -4.81
C LEU A 355 35.71 -6.04 -4.00
N ALA A 356 35.43 -4.78 -3.74
CA ALA A 356 36.28 -3.92 -2.91
C ALA A 356 36.25 -4.32 -1.41
N LEU A 357 35.31 -5.14 -0.97
CA LEU A 357 35.26 -5.67 0.40
C LEU A 357 36.31 -6.78 0.65
N GLY A 358 36.74 -7.48 -0.41
CA GLY A 358 37.76 -8.53 -0.33
C GLY A 358 37.65 -9.53 -1.50
N PRO A 359 38.76 -10.23 -1.85
CA PRO A 359 38.78 -11.21 -2.93
C PRO A 359 37.87 -12.44 -2.68
N GLU A 360 37.52 -12.69 -1.41
CA GLU A 360 36.58 -13.75 -1.03
C GLU A 360 35.13 -13.45 -1.43
N PHE A 361 34.79 -12.21 -1.76
CA PHE A 361 33.45 -11.77 -2.16
C PHE A 361 33.25 -11.86 -3.69
N THR A 362 33.77 -12.91 -4.33
CA THR A 362 33.54 -13.23 -5.75
C THR A 362 32.24 -13.98 -5.98
N PHE A 363 31.21 -13.71 -5.18
CA PHE A 363 29.93 -14.38 -5.29
C PHE A 363 29.22 -14.06 -6.61
N GLU A 364 28.40 -15.02 -7.03
CA GLU A 364 27.40 -14.74 -8.05
C GLU A 364 26.34 -13.82 -7.46
N LEU A 365 26.36 -12.54 -7.85
CA LEU A 365 25.42 -11.53 -7.39
C LEU A 365 24.07 -11.61 -8.13
N SER A 366 23.87 -12.63 -8.98
CA SER A 366 22.61 -12.82 -9.72
C SER A 366 21.37 -12.70 -8.85
N PRO A 367 21.27 -13.30 -7.64
CA PRO A 367 20.09 -13.18 -6.80
C PRO A 367 19.78 -11.74 -6.38
N PHE A 368 20.81 -10.87 -6.23
CA PHE A 368 20.59 -9.46 -5.95
C PHE A 368 20.20 -8.66 -7.20
N LEU A 369 20.85 -8.96 -8.32
CA LEU A 369 20.68 -8.23 -9.58
C LEU A 369 19.27 -8.41 -10.16
N LEU A 370 18.65 -9.52 -9.89
CA LEU A 370 17.26 -9.83 -10.28
C LEU A 370 16.21 -8.88 -9.64
N HIS A 371 16.57 -8.21 -8.53
CA HIS A 371 15.69 -7.21 -7.92
C HIS A 371 15.77 -5.84 -8.60
N PHE A 372 16.79 -5.61 -9.42
CA PHE A 372 16.99 -4.31 -10.07
C PHE A 372 16.41 -4.25 -11.47
N ASP A 373 16.54 -5.27 -12.31
CA ASP A 373 16.02 -5.20 -13.65
C ASP A 373 16.11 -6.49 -14.43
N GLY A 374 15.18 -6.70 -15.33
CA GLY A 374 15.27 -7.38 -16.62
C GLY A 374 16.44 -8.35 -16.90
N GLY A 375 17.17 -8.71 -15.88
CA GLY A 375 18.06 -9.85 -15.87
C GLY A 375 17.23 -11.07 -16.18
N ASP A 376 17.81 -12.01 -16.92
CA ASP A 376 17.15 -13.23 -17.36
C ASP A 376 16.42 -13.89 -16.17
N ASP A 377 15.12 -13.66 -16.04
CA ASP A 377 14.24 -14.14 -14.95
C ASP A 377 14.23 -15.68 -14.85
N THR A 378 14.90 -16.37 -15.80
CA THR A 378 15.01 -17.83 -15.83
C THR A 378 15.75 -18.38 -14.60
N ALA A 379 16.70 -17.64 -14.04
CA ALA A 379 17.45 -18.08 -12.86
C ALA A 379 16.64 -18.06 -11.54
N LEU A 380 15.57 -17.27 -11.45
CA LEU A 380 14.69 -17.22 -10.27
C LEU A 380 13.44 -18.10 -10.37
N ALA A 381 13.02 -18.45 -11.56
CA ALA A 381 11.89 -19.34 -11.76
C ALA A 381 12.03 -20.66 -10.97
N ASP A 382 13.20 -20.91 -10.42
CA ASP A 382 13.69 -22.15 -9.87
C ASP A 382 13.76 -22.22 -8.37
N SER A 383 13.60 -21.09 -7.65
CA SER A 383 13.71 -21.09 -6.19
C SER A 383 12.35 -20.89 -5.50
N THR A 384 12.09 -21.68 -4.45
CA THR A 384 10.98 -21.40 -3.56
C THR A 384 11.20 -20.04 -2.86
N PRO A 385 10.13 -19.37 -2.40
CA PRO A 385 10.26 -18.13 -1.63
C PRO A 385 11.22 -18.24 -0.45
N ALA A 386 11.15 -19.35 0.27
CA ALA A 386 12.04 -19.59 1.42
C ALA A 386 13.50 -19.79 1.01
N ARG A 387 13.76 -20.50 -0.12
CA ARG A 387 15.12 -20.68 -0.63
C ARG A 387 15.68 -19.38 -1.18
N HIS A 388 14.88 -18.65 -1.94
CA HIS A 388 15.29 -17.35 -2.46
C HIS A 388 15.68 -16.42 -1.31
N ARG A 389 14.84 -16.31 -0.27
CA ARG A 389 15.13 -15.52 0.93
C ARG A 389 16.39 -15.99 1.63
N ARG A 390 16.59 -17.31 1.76
CA ARG A 390 17.82 -17.87 2.34
C ARG A 390 19.06 -17.50 1.54
N ASN A 391 19.02 -17.62 0.21
CA ASN A 391 20.13 -17.21 -0.67
C ASN A 391 20.43 -15.71 -0.50
N LEU A 392 19.40 -14.87 -0.38
CA LEU A 392 19.59 -13.44 -0.09
C LEU A 392 20.26 -13.22 1.26
N VAL A 393 19.88 -13.97 2.30
CA VAL A 393 20.50 -13.88 3.64
C VAL A 393 21.95 -14.36 3.59
N GLU A 394 22.23 -15.49 2.93
CA GLU A 394 23.59 -16.06 2.77
C GLU A 394 24.54 -15.12 2.04
N LEU A 395 24.02 -14.28 1.15
CA LEU A 395 24.81 -13.25 0.46
C LEU A 395 24.89 -11.95 1.27
N LEU A 396 23.81 -11.52 1.90
CA LEU A 396 23.73 -10.21 2.55
C LEU A 396 24.45 -10.18 3.89
N VAL A 397 24.37 -11.26 4.67
CA VAL A 397 24.97 -11.32 6.01
C VAL A 397 26.49 -11.19 5.97
N PRO A 398 27.26 -11.94 5.15
CA PRO A 398 28.71 -11.77 5.04
C PRO A 398 29.11 -10.35 4.59
N ILE A 399 28.38 -9.77 3.64
CA ILE A 399 28.63 -8.40 3.15
C ILE A 399 28.47 -7.40 4.31
N LEU A 400 27.36 -7.45 5.04
CA LEU A 400 27.12 -6.54 6.16
C LEU A 400 28.10 -6.77 7.31
N ARG A 401 28.46 -8.02 7.63
CA ARG A 401 29.52 -8.33 8.60
C ARG A 401 30.83 -7.68 8.20
N ARG A 402 31.26 -7.86 6.98
CA ARG A 402 32.51 -7.26 6.47
C ARG A 402 32.47 -5.74 6.49
N MET A 403 31.35 -5.16 6.12
CA MET A 403 31.17 -3.71 6.20
C MET A 403 31.26 -3.19 7.66
N THR A 404 30.70 -3.91 8.63
CA THR A 404 30.80 -3.54 10.07
C THR A 404 32.20 -3.70 10.64
N GLU A 405 33.03 -4.61 10.09
CA GLU A 405 34.45 -4.71 10.42
C GLU A 405 35.23 -3.49 9.97
N LEU A 406 34.91 -3.00 8.76
CA LEU A 406 35.59 -1.83 8.18
C LEU A 406 35.13 -0.53 8.87
N ARG A 407 33.82 -0.35 9.07
CA ARG A 407 33.23 0.82 9.74
C ARG A 407 31.94 0.39 10.48
N PRO A 408 31.69 0.92 11.69
CA PRO A 408 30.42 0.71 12.35
C PRO A 408 29.26 1.25 11.52
N ILE A 409 28.10 0.57 11.53
CA ILE A 409 26.92 0.90 10.70
C ILE A 409 25.75 1.37 11.55
N ILE A 410 25.10 2.45 11.12
CA ILE A 410 23.74 2.81 11.57
C ILE A 410 22.81 2.57 10.38
N LEU A 411 21.93 1.56 10.51
CA LEU A 411 20.87 1.31 9.56
C LEU A 411 19.59 2.00 10.04
N VAL A 412 19.12 2.99 9.30
CA VAL A 412 17.89 3.73 9.63
C VAL A 412 16.77 3.28 8.70
N ILE A 413 15.65 2.88 9.25
CA ILE A 413 14.41 2.60 8.50
C ILE A 413 13.35 3.60 8.96
N GLU A 414 13.01 4.54 8.09
CA GLU A 414 11.95 5.50 8.40
C GLU A 414 10.59 5.00 7.94
N ASP A 415 9.58 5.27 8.79
CA ASP A 415 8.19 4.88 8.58
C ASP A 415 7.98 3.37 8.33
N TYR A 416 8.63 2.54 9.12
CA TYR A 416 8.58 1.06 9.09
C TYR A 416 7.16 0.48 8.88
N HIS A 417 6.13 1.20 9.33
CA HIS A 417 4.75 0.77 9.14
C HIS A 417 4.32 0.69 7.66
N TRP A 418 5.11 1.25 6.72
CA TRP A 418 4.94 1.13 5.28
C TRP A 418 5.86 0.09 4.62
N LEU A 419 6.65 -0.66 5.42
CA LEU A 419 7.53 -1.68 4.86
C LEU A 419 6.71 -2.88 4.36
N ASP A 420 7.07 -3.41 3.18
CA ASP A 420 6.45 -4.60 2.59
C ASP A 420 6.76 -5.86 3.41
N ILE A 421 5.92 -6.89 3.26
CA ILE A 421 6.00 -8.11 4.08
C ILE A 421 7.28 -8.88 3.78
N SER A 422 7.67 -8.98 2.50
CA SER A 422 8.89 -9.70 2.09
C SER A 422 10.16 -9.04 2.67
N SER A 423 10.18 -7.71 2.77
CA SER A 423 11.26 -6.97 3.45
C SER A 423 11.27 -7.20 4.96
N VAL A 424 10.10 -7.29 5.62
CA VAL A 424 10.01 -7.59 7.05
C VAL A 424 10.56 -8.99 7.33
N GLU A 425 10.15 -9.99 6.56
CA GLU A 425 10.61 -11.37 6.69
C GLU A 425 12.12 -11.49 6.43
N LEU A 426 12.64 -10.79 5.41
CA LEU A 426 14.08 -10.75 5.14
C LEU A 426 14.86 -10.12 6.29
N LEU A 427 14.36 -9.02 6.87
CA LEU A 427 14.99 -8.35 8.01
C LEU A 427 15.06 -9.27 9.24
N GLU A 428 14.01 -10.06 9.49
CA GLU A 428 13.98 -11.04 10.57
C GLU A 428 15.02 -12.16 10.37
N ASP A 429 15.18 -12.66 9.15
CA ASP A 429 16.16 -13.69 8.83
C ASP A 429 17.59 -13.16 8.88
N VAL A 430 17.85 -11.98 8.33
CA VAL A 430 19.16 -11.29 8.35
C VAL A 430 19.59 -10.98 9.80
N ARG A 431 18.66 -10.60 10.66
CA ARG A 431 18.90 -10.32 12.08
C ARG A 431 19.57 -11.50 12.79
N ARG A 432 19.15 -12.73 12.52
CA ARG A 432 19.74 -13.94 13.14
C ARG A 432 21.22 -14.12 12.79
N GLY A 433 21.62 -13.65 11.61
CA GLY A 433 23.01 -13.69 11.14
C GLY A 433 23.89 -12.52 11.57
N LEU A 434 23.33 -11.44 12.12
CA LEU A 434 24.03 -10.19 12.43
C LEU A 434 24.13 -9.94 13.93
N GLN A 435 24.56 -10.94 14.71
CA GLN A 435 24.81 -10.80 16.14
C GLN A 435 26.26 -10.36 16.39
N ASP A 436 26.50 -9.72 17.53
CA ASP A 436 27.83 -9.31 18.02
C ASP A 436 28.60 -8.42 17.01
N LEU A 437 27.89 -7.45 16.42
CA LEU A 437 28.46 -6.53 15.44
C LEU A 437 28.36 -5.07 15.89
N ARG A 438 29.24 -4.23 15.32
CA ARG A 438 29.16 -2.77 15.48
C ARG A 438 28.05 -2.19 14.59
N LEU A 439 26.81 -2.60 14.90
CA LEU A 439 25.61 -2.29 14.11
C LEU A 439 24.51 -1.76 15.04
N MET A 440 23.93 -0.63 14.65
CA MET A 440 22.71 -0.10 15.26
C MET A 440 21.61 -0.02 14.20
N LEU A 441 20.48 -0.68 14.42
CA LEU A 441 19.25 -0.49 13.66
C LEU A 441 18.39 0.53 14.37
N LEU A 442 18.03 1.61 13.68
CA LEU A 442 17.12 2.65 14.16
C LEU A 442 15.87 2.67 13.29
N VAL A 443 14.71 2.43 13.88
CA VAL A 443 13.43 2.34 13.17
C VAL A 443 12.48 3.40 13.68
N THR A 444 11.84 4.14 12.77
CA THR A 444 10.70 4.98 13.14
C THR A 444 9.38 4.32 12.75
N SER A 445 8.37 4.38 13.62
CA SER A 445 7.06 3.75 13.35
C SER A 445 5.91 4.49 14.03
N ARG A 446 4.67 4.13 13.62
CA ARG A 446 3.46 4.48 14.37
C ARG A 446 3.13 3.40 15.40
N PRO A 447 2.31 3.71 16.42
CA PRO A 447 1.95 2.76 17.46
C PRO A 447 1.27 1.48 16.95
N GLU A 448 0.53 1.56 15.84
CA GLU A 448 -0.24 0.45 15.30
C GLU A 448 0.63 -0.65 14.69
N ARG A 449 1.82 -0.31 14.20
CA ARG A 449 2.76 -1.27 13.57
C ARG A 449 4.20 -0.92 13.94
N HIS A 450 4.72 -1.57 14.96
CA HIS A 450 6.08 -1.40 15.47
C HIS A 450 6.84 -2.73 15.39
N LEU A 451 8.17 -2.67 15.59
CA LEU A 451 8.99 -3.86 15.71
C LEU A 451 8.55 -4.69 16.91
N GLY A 452 7.95 -5.85 16.68
CA GLY A 452 7.51 -6.76 17.73
C GLY A 452 8.64 -7.46 18.51
N TRP A 453 9.87 -6.97 18.38
CA TRP A 453 11.08 -7.64 18.92
C TRP A 453 11.27 -7.47 20.43
N ALA A 454 10.56 -6.59 21.08
CA ALA A 454 10.73 -6.28 22.50
C ALA A 454 10.39 -7.44 23.47
N ARG A 455 9.85 -8.57 22.98
CA ARG A 455 9.34 -9.65 23.82
C ARG A 455 10.10 -10.99 23.73
N GLY A 456 11.22 -11.09 22.97
CA GLY A 456 11.94 -12.35 22.78
C GLY A 456 13.40 -12.27 23.24
N ALA A 457 13.71 -12.80 24.43
CA ALA A 457 15.08 -12.91 24.95
C ALA A 457 16.01 -13.85 24.15
N GLU A 458 15.52 -14.48 23.06
CA GLU A 458 16.26 -15.50 22.30
C GLU A 458 17.03 -14.96 21.08
N THR A 459 17.07 -13.65 20.85
CA THR A 459 17.44 -13.12 19.53
C THR A 459 18.80 -12.43 19.43
N GLY A 460 19.56 -12.33 20.52
CA GLY A 460 20.94 -11.79 20.51
C GLY A 460 21.10 -10.29 20.21
N TRP A 461 20.01 -9.56 19.95
CA TRP A 461 20.03 -8.09 19.79
C TRP A 461 19.44 -7.40 21.02
N ALA A 462 20.16 -6.42 21.56
CA ALA A 462 19.60 -5.56 22.60
C ALA A 462 18.57 -4.59 21.97
N THR A 463 17.34 -4.63 22.47
CA THR A 463 16.23 -3.85 21.94
C THR A 463 15.85 -2.72 22.90
N THR A 464 15.60 -1.53 22.36
CA THR A 464 15.14 -0.34 23.08
C THR A 464 13.94 0.27 22.38
N GLU A 465 12.84 0.46 23.08
CA GLU A 465 11.66 1.17 22.58
C GLU A 465 11.60 2.57 23.21
N ILE A 466 11.50 3.58 22.35
CA ILE A 466 11.38 4.98 22.73
C ILE A 466 10.04 5.49 22.23
N ALA A 467 9.06 5.61 23.14
CA ALA A 467 7.76 6.15 22.83
C ALA A 467 7.76 7.68 22.98
N LEU A 468 7.48 8.38 21.90
CA LEU A 468 7.39 9.84 21.89
C LEU A 468 6.05 10.31 22.46
N THR A 469 6.12 11.12 23.50
CA THR A 469 4.96 11.82 24.06
C THR A 469 4.86 13.25 23.55
N PRO A 470 3.68 13.88 23.56
CA PRO A 470 3.53 15.31 23.29
C PRO A 470 4.49 16.16 24.11
N MET A 471 4.96 17.26 23.54
CA MET A 471 5.83 18.20 24.25
C MET A 471 5.13 18.86 25.43
N SER A 472 5.86 19.08 26.53
CA SER A 472 5.33 19.89 27.63
C SER A 472 5.08 21.34 27.20
N ALA A 473 4.16 22.02 27.87
CA ALA A 473 3.84 23.42 27.61
C ALA A 473 5.08 24.34 27.69
N HIS A 474 6.02 24.04 28.55
CA HIS A 474 7.28 24.79 28.68
C HIS A 474 8.12 24.69 27.40
N HIS A 475 8.31 23.50 26.87
CA HIS A 475 9.11 23.27 25.67
C HIS A 475 8.42 23.75 24.40
N ALA A 476 7.09 23.57 24.30
CA ALA A 476 6.28 24.14 23.23
C ALA A 476 6.38 25.69 23.20
N ASN A 477 6.41 26.34 24.39
CA ASN A 477 6.61 27.77 24.50
C ASN A 477 8.00 28.22 24.03
N THR A 478 9.05 27.40 24.24
CA THR A 478 10.40 27.69 23.74
C THR A 478 10.42 27.70 22.22
N ILE A 479 9.83 26.69 21.57
CA ILE A 479 9.71 26.65 20.10
C ILE A 479 8.96 27.86 19.57
N LEU A 480 7.83 28.21 20.20
CA LEU A 480 7.04 29.37 19.77
C LEU A 480 7.77 30.69 19.97
N ARG A 481 8.61 30.83 21.03
CA ARG A 481 9.44 32.03 21.22
C ARG A 481 10.39 32.27 20.06
N ASP A 482 11.01 31.19 19.54
CA ASP A 482 11.91 31.27 18.41
C ASP A 482 11.14 31.55 17.10
N LEU A 483 9.95 30.99 16.96
CA LEU A 483 9.16 31.11 15.73
C LEU A 483 8.41 32.44 15.62
N ILE A 484 7.79 32.92 16.70
CA ILE A 484 6.90 34.11 16.66
C ILE A 484 7.37 35.27 17.55
N GLY A 485 8.50 35.11 18.28
CA GLY A 485 9.08 36.15 19.10
C GLY A 485 8.84 35.97 20.60
N ASN A 486 9.67 36.68 21.40
CA ASN A 486 9.71 36.56 22.87
C ASN A 486 8.97 37.71 23.63
N GLY A 487 8.32 38.62 22.91
CA GLY A 487 7.62 39.73 23.49
C GLY A 487 6.62 39.31 24.58
N PRO A 488 6.53 40.01 25.71
CA PRO A 488 5.57 39.71 26.78
C PRO A 488 4.12 39.78 26.30
N GLU A 489 3.86 40.67 25.33
CA GLU A 489 2.57 40.85 24.65
C GLU A 489 2.12 39.59 23.85
N LEU A 490 3.07 38.76 23.42
CA LEU A 490 2.81 37.48 22.70
C LEU A 490 2.63 36.29 23.64
N ALA A 491 2.84 36.47 24.95
CA ALA A 491 2.74 35.37 25.90
C ALA A 491 1.33 34.72 25.97
N PRO A 492 0.23 35.50 25.97
CA PRO A 492 -1.11 34.95 25.92
C PRO A 492 -1.41 34.19 24.62
N LEU A 493 -0.89 34.70 23.46
CA LEU A 493 -0.99 34.03 22.17
C LEU A 493 -0.26 32.68 22.19
N ARG A 494 0.98 32.64 22.69
CA ARG A 494 1.74 31.40 22.81
C ARG A 494 1.00 30.37 23.67
N SER A 495 0.45 30.82 24.83
CA SER A 495 -0.32 29.92 25.69
C SER A 495 -1.55 29.34 25.01
N LEU A 496 -2.23 30.13 24.20
CA LEU A 496 -3.40 29.73 23.44
C LEU A 496 -3.04 28.71 22.33
N ILE A 497 -1.93 28.94 21.60
CA ILE A 497 -1.40 28.01 20.58
C ILE A 497 -1.05 26.66 21.23
N ILE A 498 -0.33 26.69 22.37
CA ILE A 498 0.07 25.48 23.09
C ILE A 498 -1.14 24.64 23.52
N ALA A 499 -2.16 25.30 24.08
CA ALA A 499 -3.39 24.63 24.52
C ALA A 499 -4.11 23.92 23.35
N ARG A 500 -4.05 24.48 22.14
CA ARG A 500 -4.68 23.92 20.94
C ARG A 500 -3.81 22.88 20.23
N ALA A 501 -2.50 23.09 20.20
CA ALA A 501 -1.57 22.17 19.56
C ALA A 501 -1.43 20.84 20.32
N GLY A 502 -1.89 20.77 21.57
CA GLY A 502 -1.76 19.55 22.39
C GLY A 502 -0.30 19.08 22.53
N GLY A 503 0.68 19.99 22.36
CA GLY A 503 2.11 19.67 22.41
C GLY A 503 2.67 18.97 21.16
N THR A 504 1.95 18.96 20.03
CA THR A 504 2.41 18.37 18.77
C THR A 504 3.33 19.35 18.03
N PRO A 505 4.62 19.07 17.82
CA PRO A 505 5.58 20.01 17.21
C PRO A 505 5.17 20.54 15.84
N LEU A 506 4.73 19.65 14.95
CA LEU A 506 4.31 20.04 13.60
C LEU A 506 3.15 21.05 13.62
N PHE A 507 2.21 20.90 14.58
CA PHE A 507 1.11 21.87 14.72
C PHE A 507 1.63 23.25 15.15
N LEU A 508 2.59 23.28 16.09
CA LEU A 508 3.21 24.52 16.56
C LEU A 508 3.92 25.24 15.40
N GLU A 509 4.70 24.51 14.60
CA GLU A 509 5.45 25.06 13.46
C GLU A 509 4.52 25.54 12.34
N GLU A 510 3.57 24.75 11.92
CA GLU A 510 2.64 25.10 10.83
C GLU A 510 1.75 26.27 11.24
N PHE A 511 1.33 26.32 12.51
CA PHE A 511 0.55 27.45 13.00
C PHE A 511 1.38 28.75 13.08
N ALA A 512 2.60 28.67 13.62
CA ALA A 512 3.50 29.81 13.65
C ALA A 512 3.82 30.30 12.23
N GLN A 513 4.01 29.38 11.28
CA GLN A 513 4.22 29.70 9.88
C GLN A 513 2.98 30.38 9.24
N SER A 514 1.78 29.86 9.53
CA SER A 514 0.53 30.50 9.09
C SER A 514 0.41 31.95 9.60
N LEU A 515 0.74 32.19 10.87
CA LEU A 515 0.77 33.55 11.43
C LEU A 515 1.79 34.49 10.76
N ARG A 516 2.96 33.94 10.41
CA ARG A 516 4.00 34.67 9.65
C ARG A 516 3.52 35.01 8.24
N GLU A 517 3.04 34.03 7.51
CA GLU A 517 2.48 34.20 6.16
C GLU A 517 1.28 35.15 6.13
N GLN A 518 0.66 35.30 7.28
CA GLN A 518 -0.41 36.25 7.51
C GLN A 518 0.07 37.64 7.97
N GLY A 519 1.35 37.91 8.33
CA GLY A 519 1.95 39.21 8.73
C GLY A 519 1.44 39.82 10.03
N THR A 520 0.73 39.03 10.82
CA THR A 520 0.17 39.42 12.11
C THR A 520 1.24 39.85 13.11
N LEU A 521 2.49 39.50 12.84
CA LEU A 521 3.61 39.77 13.75
C LEU A 521 4.38 41.06 13.44
N ALA A 522 4.02 41.81 12.40
CA ALA A 522 4.82 42.94 11.88
C ALA A 522 4.40 44.32 12.40
N GLU A 523 3.18 44.50 12.95
CA GLU A 523 2.64 45.83 13.32
C GLU A 523 2.27 45.97 14.81
N GLY A 524 3.09 45.42 15.72
CA GLY A 524 2.79 45.49 17.17
C GLY A 524 1.98 44.32 17.69
N ALA A 525 1.83 44.19 19.03
CA ALA A 525 1.18 43.06 19.65
C ALA A 525 -0.25 42.86 19.11
N PRO A 526 -0.55 41.77 18.43
CA PRO A 526 -1.92 41.50 18.00
C PRO A 526 -2.83 41.39 19.24
N ARG A 527 -4.00 42.03 19.22
CA ARG A 527 -4.97 41.82 20.29
C ARG A 527 -5.37 40.34 20.24
N LEU A 528 -5.25 39.65 21.35
CA LEU A 528 -5.64 38.22 21.47
C LEU A 528 -7.05 37.93 21.00
N SER A 529 -7.86 38.95 21.08
CA SER A 529 -9.20 39.04 20.56
C SER A 529 -9.25 38.82 19.03
N ASP A 530 -8.14 38.94 18.30
CA ASP A 530 -8.09 39.01 16.85
C ASP A 530 -7.49 37.72 16.21
N ILE A 531 -7.09 36.75 17.01
CA ILE A 531 -6.45 35.52 16.54
C ILE A 531 -7.36 34.31 16.80
N VAL A 532 -7.87 33.73 15.75
CA VAL A 532 -8.60 32.48 15.83
C VAL A 532 -7.67 31.32 15.51
N ILE A 533 -7.51 30.42 16.46
CA ILE A 533 -6.67 29.21 16.32
C ILE A 533 -7.52 28.08 15.74
N PRO A 534 -7.11 27.48 14.63
CA PRO A 534 -7.82 26.39 14.00
C PRO A 534 -7.95 25.18 14.90
N GLY A 535 -9.03 24.43 14.73
CA GLY A 535 -9.26 23.19 15.44
C GLY A 535 -8.46 22.00 14.89
N SER A 536 -7.86 22.14 13.71
CA SER A 536 -7.11 21.04 13.07
C SER A 536 -5.98 21.55 12.19
N ILE A 537 -4.88 20.78 12.12
CA ILE A 537 -3.75 21.03 11.22
C ILE A 537 -4.15 20.98 9.74
N GLN A 538 -5.17 20.18 9.40
CA GLN A 538 -5.71 20.09 8.04
C GLN A 538 -6.32 21.40 7.57
N GLY A 539 -7.04 22.10 8.46
CA GLY A 539 -7.59 23.43 8.18
C GLY A 539 -6.50 24.45 7.89
N ILE A 540 -5.42 24.45 8.66
CA ILE A 540 -4.25 25.33 8.44
C ILE A 540 -3.65 25.10 7.07
N LEU A 541 -3.34 23.85 6.76
CA LEU A 541 -2.73 23.46 5.49
C LEU A 541 -3.65 23.78 4.30
N ALA A 542 -4.97 23.53 4.42
CA ALA A 542 -5.94 23.88 3.38
C ALA A 542 -5.97 25.37 3.11
N ALA A 543 -6.01 26.20 4.16
CA ALA A 543 -6.00 27.65 4.02
C ALA A 543 -4.69 28.17 3.40
N ARG A 544 -3.53 27.59 3.76
CA ARG A 544 -2.25 27.91 3.15
C ARG A 544 -2.23 27.56 1.65
N ILE A 545 -2.72 26.35 1.29
CA ILE A 545 -2.82 25.92 -0.11
C ILE A 545 -3.75 26.84 -0.91
N ASP A 546 -4.89 27.26 -0.35
CA ASP A 546 -5.85 28.11 -1.03
C ASP A 546 -5.32 29.54 -1.29
N ARG A 547 -4.40 30.03 -0.47
CA ARG A 547 -3.72 31.34 -0.67
C ARG A 547 -2.65 31.31 -1.76
N LEU A 548 -2.21 30.12 -2.19
CA LEU A 548 -1.24 30.01 -3.29
C LEU A 548 -1.83 30.58 -4.59
N PRO A 549 -1.00 31.17 -5.47
CA PRO A 549 -1.41 31.53 -6.81
C PRO A 549 -2.06 30.35 -7.53
N PRO A 550 -3.05 30.57 -8.38
CA PRO A 550 -3.80 29.48 -9.05
C PRO A 550 -2.91 28.46 -9.74
N MET A 551 -1.83 28.92 -10.39
CA MET A 551 -0.86 28.06 -11.06
C MET A 551 -0.07 27.18 -10.07
N CYS A 552 0.43 27.75 -8.98
CA CYS A 552 1.16 27.00 -7.95
C CYS A 552 0.25 25.95 -7.31
N ARG A 553 -1.01 26.32 -7.03
CA ARG A 553 -2.02 25.40 -6.51
C ARG A 553 -2.32 24.25 -7.48
N HIS A 554 -2.39 24.55 -8.77
CA HIS A 554 -2.60 23.53 -9.80
C HIS A 554 -1.44 22.53 -9.83
N ILE A 555 -0.19 23.00 -9.86
CA ILE A 555 1.01 22.13 -9.85
C ILE A 555 1.10 21.34 -8.56
N LEU A 556 0.83 21.96 -7.41
CA LEU A 556 0.83 21.27 -6.12
C LEU A 556 -0.17 20.09 -6.09
N ARG A 557 -1.36 20.27 -6.67
CA ARG A 557 -2.38 19.22 -6.79
C ARG A 557 -1.94 18.09 -7.73
N ILE A 558 -1.29 18.41 -8.83
CA ILE A 558 -0.71 17.39 -9.74
C ILE A 558 0.40 16.63 -9.01
N ALA A 559 1.31 17.33 -8.34
CA ALA A 559 2.35 16.70 -7.54
C ALA A 559 1.78 15.79 -6.45
N ALA A 560 0.64 16.16 -5.83
CA ALA A 560 -0.03 15.32 -4.85
C ALA A 560 -0.57 14.01 -5.42
N VAL A 561 -1.00 14.01 -6.68
CA VAL A 561 -1.44 12.82 -7.41
C VAL A 561 -0.26 11.96 -7.85
N VAL A 562 0.82 12.58 -8.35
CA VAL A 562 2.06 11.86 -8.75
C VAL A 562 2.69 11.16 -7.56
N GLY A 563 2.76 11.83 -6.40
CA GLY A 563 3.30 11.26 -5.16
C GLY A 563 4.70 11.80 -4.82
N GLN A 564 5.44 11.04 -4.03
CA GLN A 564 6.80 11.38 -3.59
C GLN A 564 7.79 11.21 -4.75
N GLY A 565 8.76 12.11 -4.85
CA GLY A 565 9.81 12.05 -5.88
C GLY A 565 9.31 12.37 -7.29
N ALA A 566 8.30 13.24 -7.42
CA ALA A 566 7.77 13.67 -8.71
C ALA A 566 8.88 14.32 -9.57
N SER A 567 9.32 13.63 -10.65
CA SER A 567 10.34 14.19 -11.53
C SER A 567 9.80 15.37 -12.33
N GLN A 568 10.68 16.34 -12.60
CA GLN A 568 10.34 17.50 -13.42
C GLN A 568 9.79 17.10 -14.79
N ALA A 569 10.35 16.04 -15.39
CA ALA A 569 9.90 15.50 -16.67
C ALA A 569 8.46 14.96 -16.59
N LEU A 570 8.13 14.22 -15.52
CA LEU A 570 6.78 13.68 -15.31
C LEU A 570 5.77 14.80 -15.04
N LEU A 571 6.12 15.79 -14.21
CA LEU A 571 5.28 16.97 -14.00
C LEU A 571 5.04 17.73 -15.32
N ALA A 572 6.07 17.90 -16.13
CA ALA A 572 5.95 18.53 -17.45
C ALA A 572 5.04 17.73 -18.40
N ALA A 573 5.12 16.42 -18.40
CA ALA A 573 4.27 15.55 -19.23
C ALA A 573 2.81 15.53 -18.78
N VAL A 574 2.56 15.76 -17.48
CA VAL A 574 1.21 15.77 -16.90
C VAL A 574 0.60 17.16 -16.92
N THR A 575 1.38 18.24 -16.90
CA THR A 575 0.90 19.61 -16.98
C THR A 575 0.80 20.06 -18.44
N ASP A 576 -0.31 20.67 -18.86
CA ASP A 576 -0.42 21.31 -20.19
C ASP A 576 0.20 22.71 -20.23
N LEU A 577 1.24 22.95 -19.42
CA LEU A 577 1.82 24.27 -19.22
C LEU A 577 3.18 24.41 -19.92
N PRO A 578 3.53 25.62 -20.39
CA PRO A 578 4.90 25.90 -20.83
C PRO A 578 5.90 25.62 -19.69
N THR A 579 7.01 24.97 -20.01
CA THR A 579 8.04 24.57 -19.03
C THR A 579 8.54 25.74 -18.16
N ALA A 580 8.65 26.94 -18.74
CA ALA A 580 9.06 28.13 -17.98
C ALA A 580 8.04 28.53 -16.90
N ALA A 581 6.73 28.48 -17.20
CA ALA A 581 5.68 28.78 -16.23
C ALA A 581 5.60 27.71 -15.12
N MET A 582 5.78 26.46 -15.48
CA MET A 582 5.84 25.33 -14.55
C MET A 582 7.02 25.50 -13.58
N ASN A 583 8.22 25.76 -14.10
CA ASN A 583 9.43 25.92 -13.25
C ASN A 583 9.28 27.10 -12.30
N GLN A 584 8.73 28.24 -12.77
CA GLN A 584 8.46 29.39 -11.92
C GLN A 584 7.47 29.07 -10.79
N ALA A 585 6.44 28.29 -11.05
CA ALA A 585 5.50 27.89 -10.01
C ALA A 585 6.13 26.88 -9.02
N ILE A 586 7.00 25.98 -9.50
CA ILE A 586 7.79 25.09 -8.64
C ILE A 586 8.76 25.89 -7.74
N ASP A 587 9.43 26.90 -8.28
CA ASP A 587 10.31 27.79 -7.49
C ASP A 587 9.54 28.46 -6.34
N VAL A 588 8.31 28.92 -6.60
CA VAL A 588 7.43 29.49 -5.56
C VAL A 588 7.04 28.43 -4.54
N LEU A 589 6.68 27.23 -4.95
CA LEU A 589 6.31 26.14 -4.05
C LEU A 589 7.49 25.66 -3.19
N HIS A 590 8.69 25.70 -3.75
CA HIS A 590 9.94 25.43 -3.02
C HIS A 590 10.23 26.56 -2.00
N ALA A 591 10.18 27.82 -2.43
CA ALA A 591 10.43 28.97 -1.56
C ALA A 591 9.39 29.09 -0.41
N THR A 592 8.15 28.68 -0.63
CA THR A 592 7.10 28.66 0.40
C THR A 592 7.08 27.39 1.24
N GLY A 593 7.99 26.44 0.96
CA GLY A 593 8.21 25.22 1.73
C GLY A 593 7.09 24.18 1.57
N PHE A 594 6.38 24.16 0.47
CA PHE A 594 5.44 23.10 0.13
C PHE A 594 6.14 21.90 -0.51
N LEU A 595 7.13 22.17 -1.36
CA LEU A 595 7.95 21.15 -2.03
C LEU A 595 9.42 21.29 -1.63
N ILE A 596 10.10 20.16 -1.61
CA ILE A 596 11.56 20.03 -1.42
C ILE A 596 12.12 19.49 -2.73
N GLU A 597 13.23 20.04 -3.19
CA GLU A 597 13.95 19.56 -4.36
C GLU A 597 15.04 18.56 -3.95
N ASP A 598 15.01 17.39 -4.58
CA ASP A 598 16.05 16.38 -4.47
C ASP A 598 16.84 16.31 -5.77
N ALA A 599 18.15 16.49 -5.71
CA ALA A 599 19.02 16.44 -6.88
C ALA A 599 19.33 14.98 -7.22
N GLY A 600 18.78 14.47 -8.32
CA GLY A 600 19.05 13.12 -8.84
C GLY A 600 19.83 13.15 -10.16
N ALA A 601 20.50 12.05 -10.52
CA ALA A 601 21.22 11.89 -11.78
C ALA A 601 20.32 11.98 -13.04
N GLY A 602 19.01 11.78 -12.86
CA GLY A 602 17.99 11.90 -13.92
C GLY A 602 17.32 13.26 -14.03
N GLY A 603 17.79 14.28 -13.31
CA GLY A 603 17.19 15.60 -13.19
C GLY A 603 16.53 15.84 -11.83
N PRO A 604 16.01 17.06 -11.58
CA PRO A 604 15.40 17.40 -10.31
C PRO A 604 14.11 16.61 -10.08
N THR A 605 13.94 16.12 -8.84
CA THR A 605 12.72 15.51 -8.36
C THR A 605 12.19 16.33 -7.19
N TYR A 606 10.87 16.32 -7.01
CA TYR A 606 10.19 17.13 -6.01
C TYR A 606 9.37 16.26 -5.08
N SER A 607 9.59 16.43 -3.79
CA SER A 607 8.85 15.73 -2.73
C SER A 607 8.11 16.74 -1.86
N PHE A 608 7.00 16.32 -1.24
CA PHE A 608 6.30 17.17 -0.28
C PHE A 608 7.14 17.33 1.00
N ALA A 609 7.20 18.56 1.52
CA ALA A 609 7.85 18.81 2.81
C ALA A 609 7.23 18.01 3.96
N HIS A 610 5.90 17.73 3.86
CA HIS A 610 5.16 16.91 4.82
C HIS A 610 4.09 16.08 4.12
N VAL A 611 3.97 14.80 4.51
CA VAL A 611 2.94 13.88 3.99
C VAL A 611 1.51 14.42 4.21
N LEU A 612 1.27 15.13 5.32
CA LEU A 612 -0.04 15.77 5.57
C LEU A 612 -0.37 16.86 4.54
N THR A 613 0.61 17.61 4.05
CA THR A 613 0.40 18.60 3.00
C THR A 613 -0.02 17.94 1.68
N GLN A 614 0.61 16.81 1.34
CA GLN A 614 0.22 15.98 0.20
C GLN A 614 -1.22 15.49 0.34
N ALA A 615 -1.56 14.93 1.51
CA ALA A 615 -2.90 14.40 1.77
C ALA A 615 -3.96 15.50 1.63
N VAL A 616 -3.76 16.68 2.21
CA VAL A 616 -4.69 17.81 2.11
C VAL A 616 -4.83 18.29 0.66
N ALA A 617 -3.74 18.42 -0.09
CA ALA A 617 -3.77 18.82 -1.49
C ALA A 617 -4.50 17.79 -2.36
N TYR A 618 -4.31 16.51 -2.09
CA TYR A 618 -4.98 15.39 -2.76
C TYR A 618 -6.47 15.35 -2.43
N ASP A 619 -6.84 15.48 -1.14
CA ASP A 619 -8.23 15.40 -0.69
C ASP A 619 -9.08 16.61 -1.12
N ALA A 620 -8.45 17.73 -1.42
CA ALA A 620 -9.13 18.89 -2.01
C ALA A 620 -9.57 18.67 -3.48
N LEU A 621 -9.08 17.63 -4.15
CA LEU A 621 -9.48 17.27 -5.51
C LEU A 621 -10.81 16.51 -5.50
N LEU A 622 -11.68 16.79 -6.46
CA LEU A 622 -12.86 15.96 -6.71
C LEU A 622 -12.46 14.57 -7.20
N ARG A 623 -13.34 13.59 -6.99
CA ARG A 623 -13.14 12.23 -7.49
C ARG A 623 -12.94 12.19 -9.01
N SER A 624 -13.71 12.99 -9.75
CA SER A 624 -13.58 13.14 -11.22
C SER A 624 -12.20 13.65 -11.63
N ASP A 625 -11.71 14.68 -10.93
CA ASP A 625 -10.43 15.33 -11.21
C ASP A 625 -9.26 14.41 -10.81
N ARG A 626 -9.36 13.74 -9.65
CA ARG A 626 -8.39 12.69 -9.24
C ARG A 626 -8.28 11.62 -10.31
N ARG A 627 -9.42 11.08 -10.75
CA ARG A 627 -9.47 10.08 -11.82
C ARG A 627 -8.84 10.57 -13.11
N ALA A 628 -9.18 11.78 -13.56
CA ALA A 628 -8.61 12.36 -14.77
C ALA A 628 -7.09 12.58 -14.67
N LEU A 629 -6.61 13.09 -13.53
CA LEU A 629 -5.18 13.30 -13.26
C LEU A 629 -4.41 11.99 -13.18
N HIS A 630 -4.93 10.97 -12.47
CA HIS A 630 -4.33 9.64 -12.47
C HIS A 630 -4.23 9.06 -13.88
N GLY A 631 -5.27 9.26 -14.73
CA GLY A 631 -5.23 8.83 -16.13
C GLY A 631 -4.17 9.57 -16.96
N ARG A 632 -3.91 10.86 -16.67
CA ARG A 632 -2.81 11.62 -17.33
C ARG A 632 -1.44 11.12 -16.86
N VAL A 633 -1.26 10.89 -15.56
CA VAL A 633 -0.04 10.32 -15.00
C VAL A 633 0.22 8.93 -15.59
N LEU A 634 -0.81 8.08 -15.66
CA LEU A 634 -0.72 6.75 -16.27
C LEU A 634 -0.17 6.82 -17.70
N ARG A 635 -0.77 7.67 -18.57
CA ARG A 635 -0.30 7.82 -19.96
C ARG A 635 1.12 8.38 -20.05
N ALA A 636 1.49 9.29 -19.16
CA ALA A 636 2.85 9.84 -19.10
C ALA A 636 3.88 8.79 -18.71
N LEU A 637 3.54 7.94 -17.73
CA LEU A 637 4.37 6.80 -17.31
C LEU A 637 4.47 5.74 -18.41
N GLU A 638 3.38 5.43 -19.13
CA GLU A 638 3.39 4.52 -20.28
C GLU A 638 4.30 5.02 -21.40
N ALA A 639 4.23 6.31 -21.72
CA ALA A 639 5.08 6.91 -22.75
C ALA A 639 6.56 6.90 -22.34
N ALA A 640 6.86 7.18 -21.07
CA ALA A 640 8.23 7.09 -20.52
C ALA A 640 8.74 5.63 -20.48
N SER A 641 7.86 4.67 -20.20
CA SER A 641 8.20 3.24 -20.12
C SER A 641 8.53 2.62 -21.48
N GLN A 642 8.03 3.17 -22.60
CA GLN A 642 8.43 2.71 -23.94
C GLN A 642 9.92 2.98 -24.23
N MET A 643 10.54 3.86 -23.48
CA MET A 643 11.98 4.16 -23.62
C MET A 643 12.88 3.39 -22.63
N HIS A 644 12.37 3.03 -21.43
CA HIS A 644 13.13 2.25 -20.42
C HIS A 644 12.16 1.54 -19.44
N PHE A 645 11.91 0.27 -19.61
CA PHE A 645 10.75 -0.48 -19.07
C PHE A 645 10.81 -0.86 -17.56
N GLU A 646 11.64 -0.29 -16.70
CA GLU A 646 12.15 -1.08 -15.58
C GLU A 646 11.74 -0.69 -14.13
N GLY A 647 11.13 0.43 -13.86
CA GLY A 647 10.83 0.87 -12.48
C GLY A 647 9.35 0.91 -12.09
N SER A 648 8.44 0.96 -13.03
CA SER A 648 7.12 1.59 -12.82
C SER A 648 5.89 0.67 -12.83
N VAL A 649 6.01 -0.66 -12.93
CA VAL A 649 4.81 -1.53 -13.04
C VAL A 649 3.87 -1.33 -11.84
N ASN A 650 4.40 -1.16 -10.63
CA ASN A 650 3.60 -0.94 -9.43
C ASN A 650 2.92 0.43 -9.43
N GLU A 651 3.62 1.47 -9.91
CA GLU A 651 3.06 2.81 -10.09
C GLU A 651 1.97 2.78 -11.17
N LEU A 652 2.20 2.06 -12.28
CA LEU A 652 1.20 1.86 -13.32
C LEU A 652 -0.07 1.18 -12.78
N VAL A 653 0.06 0.16 -11.94
CA VAL A 653 -1.08 -0.48 -11.25
C VAL A 653 -1.83 0.53 -10.39
N TYR A 654 -1.12 1.28 -9.54
CA TYR A 654 -1.72 2.26 -8.65
C TYR A 654 -2.49 3.33 -9.41
N HIS A 655 -1.87 3.93 -10.44
CA HIS A 655 -2.51 4.98 -11.23
C HIS A 655 -3.63 4.44 -12.12
N ALA A 656 -3.51 3.24 -12.67
CA ALA A 656 -4.57 2.62 -13.47
C ALA A 656 -5.82 2.33 -12.63
N ILE A 657 -5.67 1.78 -11.42
CA ILE A 657 -6.80 1.55 -10.50
C ILE A 657 -7.43 2.88 -10.08
N SER A 658 -6.62 3.86 -9.72
CA SER A 658 -7.08 5.18 -9.29
C SER A 658 -7.74 5.99 -10.41
N ALA A 659 -7.35 5.75 -11.66
CA ALA A 659 -7.97 6.30 -12.86
C ALA A 659 -9.25 5.57 -13.27
N GLU A 660 -9.58 4.45 -12.62
CA GLU A 660 -10.63 3.51 -13.06
C GLU A 660 -10.42 3.04 -14.51
N ALA A 661 -9.17 2.97 -14.97
CA ALA A 661 -8.75 2.46 -16.29
C ALA A 661 -8.60 0.92 -16.18
N TRP A 662 -9.76 0.25 -16.16
CA TRP A 662 -9.85 -1.17 -15.80
C TRP A 662 -9.06 -2.11 -16.71
N PRO A 663 -9.03 -1.91 -18.07
CA PRO A 663 -8.21 -2.74 -18.95
C PRO A 663 -6.72 -2.66 -18.63
N GLU A 664 -6.20 -1.43 -18.41
CA GLU A 664 -4.81 -1.16 -18.07
C GLU A 664 -4.50 -1.69 -16.65
N ALA A 665 -5.42 -1.46 -15.71
CA ALA A 665 -5.31 -1.98 -14.33
C ALA A 665 -5.20 -3.49 -14.31
N ALA A 666 -6.02 -4.20 -15.07
CA ALA A 666 -5.97 -5.65 -15.20
C ALA A 666 -4.64 -6.11 -15.78
N ARG A 667 -4.20 -5.51 -16.88
CA ARG A 667 -2.94 -5.84 -17.57
C ARG A 667 -1.73 -5.65 -16.66
N TYR A 668 -1.63 -4.48 -16.01
CA TYR A 668 -0.48 -4.17 -15.15
C TYR A 668 -0.50 -4.95 -13.83
N ALA A 669 -1.67 -5.19 -13.25
CA ALA A 669 -1.78 -5.99 -12.03
C ALA A 669 -1.44 -7.47 -12.28
N MET A 670 -1.79 -8.04 -13.44
CA MET A 670 -1.33 -9.37 -13.86
C MET A 670 0.19 -9.40 -13.99
N ALA A 671 0.78 -8.45 -14.71
CA ALA A 671 2.23 -8.37 -14.87
C ALA A 671 2.98 -8.18 -13.55
N ALA A 672 2.44 -7.34 -12.65
CA ALA A 672 3.00 -7.14 -11.30
C ALA A 672 2.91 -8.42 -10.46
N GLY A 673 1.78 -9.15 -10.53
CA GLY A 673 1.58 -10.42 -9.85
C GLY A 673 2.54 -11.49 -10.33
N GLU A 674 2.73 -11.62 -11.64
CA GLU A 674 3.71 -12.54 -12.23
C GLU A 674 5.15 -12.16 -11.84
N ARG A 675 5.49 -10.88 -11.89
CA ARG A 675 6.80 -10.37 -11.47
C ARG A 675 7.06 -10.64 -9.98
N ALA A 676 6.10 -10.39 -9.12
CA ALA A 676 6.21 -10.67 -7.69
C ALA A 676 6.35 -12.19 -7.43
N SER A 677 5.61 -13.03 -8.17
CA SER A 677 5.72 -14.48 -8.10
C SER A 677 7.13 -14.95 -8.50
N ARG A 678 7.67 -14.43 -9.60
CA ARG A 678 9.05 -14.72 -10.03
C ARG A 678 10.10 -14.28 -9.01
N ARG A 679 9.84 -13.20 -8.28
CA ARG A 679 10.71 -12.69 -7.20
C ARG A 679 10.49 -13.38 -5.86
N SER A 680 9.77 -14.51 -5.87
CA SER A 680 9.47 -15.28 -4.66
C SER A 680 8.79 -14.46 -3.53
N ALA A 681 7.93 -13.52 -3.93
CA ALA A 681 7.10 -12.71 -3.05
C ALA A 681 5.61 -13.09 -3.18
N PRO A 682 5.19 -14.24 -2.64
CA PRO A 682 3.85 -14.79 -2.91
C PRO A 682 2.72 -13.96 -2.28
N THR A 683 3.00 -13.26 -1.19
CA THR A 683 1.98 -12.41 -0.52
C THR A 683 1.60 -11.22 -1.39
N GLU A 684 2.60 -10.53 -1.94
CA GLU A 684 2.42 -9.41 -2.85
C GLU A 684 1.85 -9.88 -4.19
N ALA A 685 2.33 -10.99 -4.73
CA ALA A 685 1.79 -11.60 -5.94
C ALA A 685 0.29 -11.89 -5.80
N ARG A 686 -0.12 -12.44 -4.64
CA ARG A 686 -1.53 -12.68 -4.31
C ARG A 686 -2.34 -11.37 -4.27
N ALA A 687 -1.79 -10.31 -3.70
CA ALA A 687 -2.44 -9.01 -3.63
C ALA A 687 -2.67 -8.41 -5.02
N TYR A 688 -1.65 -8.44 -5.88
CA TYR A 688 -1.77 -7.97 -7.26
C TYR A 688 -2.76 -8.79 -8.09
N LEU A 689 -2.74 -10.13 -7.98
CA LEU A 689 -3.67 -10.98 -8.71
C LEU A 689 -5.12 -10.77 -8.25
N LYS A 690 -5.36 -10.51 -6.96
CA LYS A 690 -6.68 -10.10 -6.47
C LYS A 690 -7.10 -8.74 -7.08
N SER A 691 -6.19 -7.79 -7.18
CA SER A 691 -6.45 -6.51 -7.82
C SER A 691 -6.74 -6.67 -9.32
N ALA A 692 -6.03 -7.58 -10.01
CA ALA A 692 -6.29 -7.92 -11.40
C ALA A 692 -7.70 -8.50 -11.59
N ILE A 693 -8.10 -9.47 -10.77
CA ILE A 693 -9.44 -10.06 -10.78
C ILE A 693 -10.50 -8.96 -10.57
N ALA A 694 -10.31 -8.11 -9.55
CA ALA A 694 -11.24 -7.03 -9.26
C ALA A 694 -11.36 -6.00 -10.40
N ALA A 695 -10.29 -5.77 -11.16
CA ALA A 695 -10.32 -4.93 -12.35
C ALA A 695 -11.02 -5.61 -13.53
N ILE A 696 -10.70 -6.89 -13.78
CA ILE A 696 -11.31 -7.69 -14.87
C ILE A 696 -12.82 -7.83 -14.65
N ASP A 697 -13.28 -8.04 -13.42
CA ASP A 697 -14.70 -8.18 -13.08
C ASP A 697 -15.52 -6.89 -13.34
N ARG A 698 -14.84 -5.74 -13.56
CA ARG A 698 -15.44 -4.46 -13.97
C ARG A 698 -15.47 -4.25 -15.50
N LEU A 699 -14.80 -5.12 -16.25
CA LEU A 699 -14.81 -5.05 -17.71
C LEU A 699 -16.13 -5.58 -18.28
N PRO A 700 -16.52 -5.15 -19.49
CA PRO A 700 -17.59 -5.80 -20.23
C PRO A 700 -17.30 -7.29 -20.38
N ARG A 701 -18.31 -8.13 -20.15
CA ARG A 701 -18.18 -9.60 -20.27
C ARG A 701 -18.04 -10.00 -21.73
N THR A 702 -16.82 -10.05 -22.23
CA THR A 702 -16.44 -10.57 -23.53
C THR A 702 -15.67 -11.87 -23.33
N LEU A 703 -15.55 -12.68 -24.40
CA LEU A 703 -14.74 -13.90 -24.33
C LEU A 703 -13.30 -13.60 -23.88
N ALA A 704 -12.71 -12.50 -24.33
CA ALA A 704 -11.37 -12.09 -23.95
C ALA A 704 -11.26 -11.74 -22.47
N SER A 705 -12.20 -10.94 -21.92
CA SER A 705 -12.17 -10.57 -20.50
C SER A 705 -12.45 -11.76 -19.58
N VAL A 706 -13.31 -12.69 -20.01
CA VAL A 706 -13.57 -13.93 -19.27
C VAL A 706 -12.33 -14.83 -19.25
N SER A 707 -11.69 -15.04 -20.41
CA SER A 707 -10.44 -15.82 -20.49
C SER A 707 -9.35 -15.23 -19.60
N GLN A 708 -9.17 -13.89 -19.59
CA GLN A 708 -8.25 -13.20 -18.66
C GLN A 708 -8.64 -13.43 -17.19
N GLY A 709 -9.94 -13.39 -16.88
CA GLY A 709 -10.46 -13.65 -15.53
C GLY A 709 -10.17 -15.08 -15.04
N ILE A 710 -10.25 -16.06 -15.94
CA ILE A 710 -9.87 -17.44 -15.68
C ILE A 710 -8.36 -17.54 -15.42
N ASP A 711 -7.54 -16.95 -16.27
CA ASP A 711 -6.08 -16.97 -16.13
C ASP A 711 -5.62 -16.29 -14.83
N ALA A 712 -6.24 -15.18 -14.44
CA ALA A 712 -5.95 -14.50 -13.18
C ALA A 712 -6.28 -15.39 -11.97
N ARG A 713 -7.41 -16.10 -11.99
CA ARG A 713 -7.82 -17.01 -10.92
C ARG A 713 -6.94 -18.25 -10.83
N LEU A 714 -6.55 -18.83 -11.98
CA LEU A 714 -5.62 -19.95 -12.04
C LEU A 714 -4.23 -19.54 -11.53
N SER A 715 -3.73 -18.34 -11.90
CA SER A 715 -2.47 -17.79 -11.39
C SER A 715 -2.54 -17.54 -9.89
N LEU A 716 -3.65 -16.99 -9.40
CA LEU A 716 -3.88 -16.77 -7.96
C LEU A 716 -3.84 -18.09 -7.18
N ARG A 717 -4.44 -19.17 -7.72
CA ARG A 717 -4.33 -20.51 -7.16
C ARG A 717 -2.86 -20.97 -7.10
N GLY A 718 -2.10 -20.77 -8.20
CA GLY A 718 -0.68 -21.14 -8.28
C GLY A 718 0.16 -20.51 -7.17
N VAL A 719 0.02 -19.22 -6.99
CA VAL A 719 0.74 -18.46 -5.95
C VAL A 719 0.27 -18.85 -4.54
N SER A 720 -1.01 -19.08 -4.35
CA SER A 720 -1.56 -19.39 -3.02
C SER A 720 -1.12 -20.76 -2.50
N ALA A 721 -0.82 -21.72 -3.38
CA ALA A 721 -0.33 -23.05 -2.97
C ALA A 721 1.11 -23.04 -2.42
N SER A 722 1.87 -21.97 -2.63
CA SER A 722 3.23 -21.81 -2.09
C SER A 722 3.25 -21.18 -0.68
N LEU A 723 2.11 -20.79 -0.14
CA LEU A 723 1.98 -20.21 1.20
C LEU A 723 1.78 -21.32 2.25
N THR A 724 2.43 -21.17 3.40
CA THR A 724 2.45 -22.19 4.47
C THR A 724 1.15 -22.32 5.26
N ASP A 725 0.26 -21.36 5.18
CA ASP A 725 -1.05 -21.41 5.86
C ASP A 725 -2.10 -22.07 4.99
N MET A 726 -2.17 -23.41 5.08
CA MET A 726 -3.07 -24.24 4.28
C MET A 726 -4.49 -24.40 4.88
N ALA A 727 -4.74 -23.99 6.13
CA ALA A 727 -5.97 -24.34 6.85
C ALA A 727 -7.25 -23.67 6.27
N GLY A 728 -7.18 -22.49 5.71
CA GLY A 728 -8.30 -21.86 4.97
C GLY A 728 -8.17 -21.96 3.44
N MET A 729 -7.05 -22.51 2.97
CA MET A 729 -6.66 -22.43 1.57
C MET A 729 -7.54 -23.33 0.67
N GLN A 730 -7.94 -24.49 1.16
CA GLN A 730 -8.78 -25.40 0.38
C GLN A 730 -10.11 -24.75 0.01
N ASP A 731 -10.82 -24.18 0.99
CA ASP A 731 -12.13 -23.55 0.77
C ASP A 731 -12.00 -22.36 -0.18
N PHE A 732 -10.91 -21.55 -0.01
CA PHE A 732 -10.59 -20.46 -0.91
C PHE A 732 -10.29 -20.92 -2.34
N LEU A 733 -9.50 -22.00 -2.50
CA LEU A 733 -9.17 -22.54 -3.83
C LEU A 733 -10.42 -23.13 -4.51
N GLN A 734 -11.27 -23.84 -3.75
CA GLN A 734 -12.53 -24.36 -4.28
C GLN A 734 -13.45 -23.23 -4.76
N ALA A 735 -13.62 -22.18 -3.95
CA ALA A 735 -14.42 -21.02 -4.33
C ALA A 735 -13.87 -20.34 -5.60
N THR A 736 -12.54 -20.11 -5.65
CA THR A 736 -11.87 -19.46 -6.79
C THR A 736 -12.03 -20.27 -8.08
N LEU A 737 -11.91 -21.60 -8.00
CA LEU A 737 -12.10 -22.48 -9.16
C LEU A 737 -13.57 -22.58 -9.57
N ALA A 738 -14.51 -22.54 -8.62
CA ALA A 738 -15.95 -22.52 -8.92
C ALA A 738 -16.36 -21.22 -9.63
N GLU A 739 -15.81 -20.08 -9.22
CA GLU A 739 -16.00 -18.81 -9.91
C GLU A 739 -15.47 -18.86 -11.35
N ALA A 740 -14.25 -19.42 -11.56
CA ALA A 740 -13.67 -19.58 -12.88
C ALA A 740 -14.50 -20.50 -13.77
N ASP A 741 -15.07 -21.57 -13.21
CA ASP A 741 -15.95 -22.52 -13.87
C ASP A 741 -17.23 -21.82 -14.39
N GLN A 742 -17.92 -21.09 -13.49
CA GLN A 742 -19.10 -20.31 -13.86
C GLN A 742 -18.83 -19.30 -14.97
N LEU A 743 -17.69 -18.61 -14.91
CA LEU A 743 -17.28 -17.65 -15.93
C LEU A 743 -17.09 -18.32 -17.28
N ALA A 744 -16.40 -19.46 -17.32
CA ALA A 744 -16.15 -20.21 -18.55
C ALA A 744 -17.45 -20.72 -19.19
N GLU A 745 -18.36 -21.26 -18.36
CA GLU A 745 -19.67 -21.74 -18.84
C GLU A 745 -20.54 -20.60 -19.39
N GLN A 746 -20.65 -19.49 -18.66
CA GLN A 746 -21.44 -18.33 -19.06
C GLN A 746 -20.97 -17.70 -20.37
N ALA A 747 -19.67 -17.72 -20.62
CA ALA A 747 -19.07 -17.17 -21.82
C ALA A 747 -19.00 -18.15 -23.00
N GLY A 748 -19.24 -19.45 -22.77
CA GLY A 748 -19.01 -20.50 -23.76
C GLY A 748 -17.52 -20.72 -24.07
N ASP A 749 -16.61 -20.33 -23.15
CA ASP A 749 -15.15 -20.52 -23.29
C ASP A 749 -14.77 -21.98 -22.99
N ARG A 750 -14.88 -22.83 -23.99
CA ARG A 750 -14.58 -24.26 -23.85
C ARG A 750 -13.11 -24.51 -23.47
N ILE A 751 -12.16 -23.71 -23.97
CA ILE A 751 -10.73 -23.87 -23.64
C ILE A 751 -10.48 -23.43 -22.19
N GLY A 752 -11.04 -22.29 -21.78
CA GLY A 752 -11.02 -21.82 -20.40
C GLY A 752 -11.64 -22.83 -19.44
N LEU A 753 -12.78 -23.41 -19.79
CA LEU A 753 -13.44 -24.45 -19.03
C LEU A 753 -12.54 -25.70 -18.86
N ALA A 754 -11.93 -26.15 -19.94
CA ALA A 754 -11.00 -27.28 -19.88
C ALA A 754 -9.79 -27.00 -18.99
N ARG A 755 -9.23 -25.77 -19.01
CA ARG A 755 -8.16 -25.34 -18.09
C ARG A 755 -8.58 -25.40 -16.63
N VAL A 756 -9.81 -24.96 -16.32
CA VAL A 756 -10.38 -25.08 -14.97
C VAL A 756 -10.56 -26.54 -14.59
N TYR A 757 -11.06 -27.38 -15.49
CA TYR A 757 -11.28 -28.82 -15.25
C TYR A 757 -9.97 -29.55 -15.00
N ILE A 758 -8.88 -29.26 -15.73
CA ILE A 758 -7.54 -29.79 -15.42
C ILE A 758 -7.14 -29.44 -13.99
N SER A 759 -7.33 -28.19 -13.61
CA SER A 759 -7.00 -27.67 -12.28
C SER A 759 -7.81 -28.33 -11.17
N ARG A 760 -9.13 -28.43 -11.36
CA ARG A 760 -10.05 -29.08 -10.40
C ARG A 760 -9.76 -30.58 -10.32
N GLY A 761 -9.56 -31.25 -11.45
CA GLY A 761 -9.26 -32.68 -11.50
C GLY A 761 -7.99 -33.02 -10.71
N ALA A 762 -6.92 -32.27 -10.93
CA ALA A 762 -5.66 -32.45 -10.19
C ALA A 762 -5.87 -32.25 -8.67
N MET A 763 -6.64 -31.23 -8.25
CA MET A 763 -6.93 -31.00 -6.83
C MET A 763 -7.88 -32.05 -6.23
N SER A 764 -8.94 -32.45 -6.95
CA SER A 764 -9.89 -33.49 -6.52
C SER A 764 -9.18 -34.83 -6.27
N SER A 765 -8.17 -35.16 -7.05
CA SER A 765 -7.33 -36.35 -6.82
C SER A 765 -6.64 -36.32 -5.44
N HIS A 766 -6.13 -35.15 -5.00
CA HIS A 766 -5.49 -35.01 -3.69
C HIS A 766 -6.49 -34.95 -2.54
N TRP A 767 -7.70 -34.39 -2.78
CA TRP A 767 -8.76 -34.31 -1.76
C TRP A 767 -9.54 -35.62 -1.60
N GLY A 768 -9.31 -36.57 -2.51
CA GLY A 768 -9.86 -37.93 -2.44
C GLY A 768 -11.16 -38.13 -3.17
N ASP A 769 -11.52 -37.28 -4.12
CA ASP A 769 -12.62 -37.47 -5.07
C ASP A 769 -12.04 -37.94 -6.41
N LEU A 770 -11.68 -39.25 -6.50
CA LEU A 770 -11.10 -39.83 -7.72
C LEU A 770 -12.10 -39.95 -8.87
N PRO A 771 -13.36 -40.37 -8.66
CA PRO A 771 -14.33 -40.44 -9.75
C PRO A 771 -14.52 -39.07 -10.42
N GLY A 772 -14.73 -38.00 -9.64
CA GLY A 772 -14.85 -36.63 -10.14
C GLY A 772 -13.57 -36.14 -10.82
N ALA A 773 -12.39 -36.48 -10.27
CA ALA A 773 -11.10 -36.12 -10.88
C ALA A 773 -10.89 -36.77 -12.27
N ILE A 774 -11.25 -38.04 -12.42
CA ILE A 774 -11.15 -38.79 -13.69
C ILE A 774 -12.12 -38.16 -14.72
N GLU A 775 -13.37 -37.93 -14.34
CA GLU A 775 -14.37 -37.33 -15.23
C GLU A 775 -13.97 -35.96 -15.75
N LEU A 776 -13.56 -35.05 -14.83
CA LEU A 776 -13.11 -33.70 -15.16
C LEU A 776 -11.88 -33.72 -16.08
N SER A 777 -10.88 -34.56 -15.76
CA SER A 777 -9.66 -34.67 -16.55
C SER A 777 -9.91 -35.28 -17.93
N ARG A 778 -10.79 -36.27 -18.05
CA ARG A 778 -11.19 -36.87 -19.31
C ARG A 778 -11.95 -35.90 -20.21
N THR A 779 -12.87 -35.15 -19.63
CA THR A 779 -13.60 -34.10 -20.33
C THR A 779 -12.64 -33.01 -20.81
N ALA A 780 -11.75 -32.54 -19.95
CA ALA A 780 -10.74 -31.55 -20.32
C ALA A 780 -9.84 -32.04 -21.47
N LEU A 781 -9.38 -33.31 -21.42
CA LEU A 781 -8.56 -33.90 -22.49
C LEU A 781 -9.28 -33.91 -23.85
N SER A 782 -10.57 -34.29 -23.85
CA SER A 782 -11.39 -34.28 -25.07
C SER A 782 -11.56 -32.88 -25.68
N ILE A 783 -11.77 -31.85 -24.80
CA ILE A 783 -11.91 -30.47 -25.25
C ILE A 783 -10.57 -29.94 -25.81
N MET A 784 -9.44 -30.21 -25.12
CA MET A 784 -8.13 -29.77 -25.55
C MET A 784 -7.69 -30.42 -26.86
N GLN A 785 -8.01 -31.72 -27.07
CA GLN A 785 -7.80 -32.41 -28.35
C GLN A 785 -8.63 -31.82 -29.48
N SER A 786 -9.90 -31.48 -29.19
CA SER A 786 -10.80 -30.88 -30.20
C SER A 786 -10.33 -29.47 -30.61
N ALA A 787 -9.63 -28.76 -29.70
CA ALA A 787 -9.09 -27.40 -29.90
C ALA A 787 -7.65 -27.40 -30.45
N ASP A 788 -6.99 -28.54 -30.59
CA ASP A 788 -5.54 -28.72 -30.89
C ASP A 788 -4.64 -27.87 -29.95
N ASP A 789 -5.05 -27.67 -28.68
CA ASP A 789 -4.22 -27.00 -27.65
C ASP A 789 -3.16 -28.01 -27.14
N ARG A 790 -2.01 -28.04 -27.77
CA ARG A 790 -0.95 -29.00 -27.48
C ARG A 790 -0.43 -29.00 -26.06
N PRO A 791 -0.12 -27.85 -25.42
CA PRO A 791 0.22 -27.78 -24.00
C PRO A 791 -0.93 -28.25 -23.09
N GLY A 792 -2.15 -27.89 -23.43
CA GLY A 792 -3.36 -28.27 -22.71
C GLY A 792 -3.62 -29.77 -22.76
N ILE A 793 -3.35 -30.44 -23.91
CA ILE A 793 -3.45 -31.90 -24.07
C ILE A 793 -2.48 -32.60 -23.10
N VAL A 794 -1.22 -32.15 -23.02
CA VAL A 794 -0.22 -32.76 -22.11
C VAL A 794 -0.60 -32.58 -20.66
N ALA A 795 -1.11 -31.36 -20.31
CA ALA A 795 -1.56 -31.06 -18.96
C ALA A 795 -2.78 -31.92 -18.55
N ALA A 796 -3.76 -32.09 -19.45
CA ALA A 796 -4.95 -32.90 -19.22
C ALA A 796 -4.61 -34.41 -19.15
N ALA A 797 -3.73 -34.87 -20.02
CA ALA A 797 -3.25 -36.25 -20.01
C ALA A 797 -2.50 -36.58 -18.71
N PHE A 798 -1.66 -35.66 -18.22
CA PHE A 798 -1.00 -35.81 -16.92
C PHE A 798 -2.01 -35.85 -15.76
N ALA A 799 -2.96 -34.93 -15.69
CA ALA A 799 -3.98 -34.91 -14.64
C ALA A 799 -4.84 -36.17 -14.63
N LEU A 800 -5.21 -36.69 -15.83
CA LEU A 800 -5.95 -37.92 -15.97
C LEU A 800 -5.09 -39.14 -15.55
N ALA A 801 -3.84 -39.22 -16.01
CA ALA A 801 -2.92 -40.28 -15.64
C ALA A 801 -2.67 -40.34 -14.11
N GLN A 802 -2.54 -39.20 -13.46
CA GLN A 802 -2.42 -39.10 -12.00
C GLN A 802 -3.66 -39.69 -11.31
N ALA A 803 -4.86 -39.27 -11.72
CA ALA A 803 -6.12 -39.72 -11.12
C ALA A 803 -6.31 -41.25 -11.34
N LEU A 804 -6.06 -41.76 -12.53
CA LEU A 804 -6.13 -43.20 -12.87
C LEU A 804 -5.09 -44.03 -12.09
N TRP A 805 -3.89 -43.51 -11.92
CA TRP A 805 -2.86 -44.17 -11.13
C TRP A 805 -3.28 -44.28 -9.64
N TYR A 806 -3.80 -43.20 -9.03
CA TYR A 806 -4.37 -43.27 -7.68
C TYR A 806 -5.54 -44.28 -7.60
N ALA A 807 -6.37 -44.35 -8.62
CA ALA A 807 -7.45 -45.34 -8.71
C ALA A 807 -6.95 -46.80 -8.84
N GLY A 808 -5.67 -47.00 -9.24
CA GLY A 808 -5.07 -48.32 -9.49
C GLY A 808 -5.37 -48.87 -10.88
N ASP A 809 -5.84 -48.04 -11.82
CA ASP A 809 -6.17 -48.42 -13.19
C ASP A 809 -4.91 -48.25 -14.08
N LEU A 810 -3.86 -49.07 -13.82
CA LEU A 810 -2.53 -48.93 -14.41
C LEU A 810 -2.53 -49.12 -15.94
N ALA A 811 -3.37 -49.99 -16.48
CA ALA A 811 -3.46 -50.25 -17.94
C ALA A 811 -3.99 -49.03 -18.70
N GLU A 812 -5.03 -48.35 -18.17
CA GLU A 812 -5.56 -47.12 -18.75
C GLU A 812 -4.56 -45.98 -18.60
N THR A 813 -3.88 -45.88 -17.42
CA THR A 813 -2.82 -44.91 -17.20
C THR A 813 -1.73 -45.01 -18.26
N GLN A 814 -1.24 -46.24 -18.51
CA GLN A 814 -0.23 -46.50 -19.55
C GLN A 814 -0.73 -46.11 -20.95
N SER A 815 -1.98 -46.47 -21.28
CA SER A 815 -2.58 -46.17 -22.57
C SER A 815 -2.62 -44.66 -22.83
N VAL A 816 -3.09 -43.86 -21.84
CA VAL A 816 -3.14 -42.39 -21.92
C VAL A 816 -1.76 -41.80 -22.13
N LEU A 817 -0.76 -42.27 -21.36
CA LEU A 817 0.61 -41.73 -21.44
C LEU A 817 1.31 -42.12 -22.74
N VAL A 818 1.18 -43.35 -23.20
CA VAL A 818 1.79 -43.81 -24.47
C VAL A 818 1.17 -43.07 -25.67
N THR A 819 -0.16 -42.89 -25.67
CA THR A 819 -0.87 -42.19 -26.75
C THR A 819 -0.36 -40.76 -26.95
N HIS A 820 -0.02 -40.03 -25.87
CA HIS A 820 0.40 -38.65 -25.94
C HIS A 820 1.91 -38.43 -25.79
N LEU A 821 2.71 -39.52 -25.79
CA LEU A 821 4.17 -39.48 -25.55
C LEU A 821 4.92 -38.60 -26.55
N ALA A 822 4.60 -38.74 -27.85
CA ALA A 822 5.23 -37.94 -28.91
C ALA A 822 4.99 -36.43 -28.73
N LEU A 823 3.77 -36.07 -28.29
CA LEU A 823 3.42 -34.70 -28.02
C LEU A 823 4.15 -34.17 -26.76
N ALA A 824 4.22 -34.96 -25.68
CA ALA A 824 4.94 -34.60 -24.46
C ALA A 824 6.44 -34.35 -24.69
N ARG A 825 7.02 -34.97 -25.73
CA ARG A 825 8.41 -34.77 -26.16
C ARG A 825 8.60 -33.54 -27.05
N SER A 826 7.54 -32.99 -27.63
CA SER A 826 7.63 -31.84 -28.52
C SER A 826 7.89 -30.52 -27.72
N PRO A 827 8.54 -29.50 -28.36
CA PRO A 827 8.74 -28.20 -27.73
C PRO A 827 7.43 -27.53 -27.26
N GLU A 828 6.34 -27.74 -28.03
CA GLU A 828 5.02 -27.20 -27.69
C GLU A 828 4.45 -27.92 -26.46
N GLY A 829 4.56 -29.25 -26.35
CA GLY A 829 4.08 -30.03 -25.21
C GLY A 829 4.85 -29.78 -23.93
N GLN A 830 6.07 -29.24 -24.00
CA GLN A 830 6.91 -28.88 -22.88
C GLN A 830 6.69 -27.45 -22.37
N ARG A 831 5.69 -26.71 -22.88
CA ARG A 831 5.34 -25.38 -22.35
C ARG A 831 4.61 -25.48 -21.01
N ARG A 832 4.84 -24.50 -20.15
CA ARG A 832 4.11 -24.38 -18.88
C ARG A 832 2.63 -24.11 -19.15
N SER A 833 1.78 -24.61 -18.28
CA SER A 833 0.33 -24.36 -18.26
C SER A 833 -0.05 -23.71 -16.95
N SER A 834 -0.89 -22.66 -16.99
CA SER A 834 -1.46 -22.03 -15.78
C SER A 834 -2.36 -22.97 -14.96
N SER A 835 -2.78 -24.08 -15.57
CA SER A 835 -3.70 -25.05 -14.95
C SER A 835 -3.05 -25.95 -13.91
N ILE A 836 -1.73 -26.10 -13.87
CA ILE A 836 -0.99 -27.04 -13.01
C ILE A 836 0.31 -26.39 -12.48
N PHE A 837 0.73 -26.77 -11.25
CA PHE A 837 1.94 -26.22 -10.60
C PHE A 837 3.23 -26.67 -11.22
N VAL A 838 3.30 -27.97 -11.57
CA VAL A 838 4.47 -28.59 -12.19
C VAL A 838 4.51 -28.30 -13.69
N LEU A 839 5.67 -28.37 -14.29
CA LEU A 839 5.72 -28.46 -15.75
C LEU A 839 4.96 -29.73 -16.19
N PRO A 840 3.85 -29.62 -16.97
CA PRO A 840 2.99 -30.76 -17.24
C PRO A 840 3.75 -31.98 -17.80
N ALA A 841 4.74 -31.74 -18.67
CA ALA A 841 5.59 -32.79 -19.21
C ALA A 841 6.44 -33.50 -18.14
N VAL A 842 6.90 -32.80 -17.09
CA VAL A 842 7.62 -33.42 -15.97
C VAL A 842 6.72 -34.41 -15.23
N GLY A 843 5.53 -33.96 -14.84
CA GLY A 843 4.54 -34.81 -14.18
C GLY A 843 4.17 -36.03 -15.06
N PHE A 844 3.96 -35.76 -16.35
CA PHE A 844 3.64 -36.79 -17.34
C PHE A 844 4.71 -37.90 -17.38
N PHE A 845 5.98 -37.54 -17.51
CA PHE A 845 7.07 -38.54 -17.57
C PHE A 845 7.32 -39.23 -16.22
N CYS A 846 7.11 -38.55 -15.09
CA CYS A 846 7.18 -39.16 -13.76
C CYS A 846 6.19 -40.34 -13.64
N TYR A 847 4.92 -40.13 -14.04
CA TYR A 847 3.93 -41.21 -14.01
C TYR A 847 4.19 -42.27 -15.07
N LEU A 848 4.76 -41.92 -16.24
CA LEU A 848 5.19 -42.91 -17.23
C LEU A 848 6.28 -43.85 -16.66
N ALA A 849 7.32 -43.29 -16.04
CA ALA A 849 8.39 -44.07 -15.41
C ALA A 849 7.85 -44.99 -14.31
N ARG A 850 6.91 -44.48 -13.52
CA ARG A 850 6.29 -45.22 -12.42
C ARG A 850 5.46 -46.41 -12.91
N VAL A 851 4.63 -46.19 -13.94
CA VAL A 851 3.84 -47.27 -14.54
C VAL A 851 4.73 -48.31 -15.21
N GLN A 852 5.83 -47.91 -15.86
CA GLN A 852 6.83 -48.83 -16.41
C GLN A 852 7.46 -49.69 -15.32
N ALA A 853 7.80 -49.10 -14.17
CA ALA A 853 8.31 -49.85 -13.03
C ALA A 853 7.25 -50.78 -12.43
N ASP A 854 5.99 -50.36 -12.30
CA ASP A 854 4.88 -51.16 -11.79
C ASP A 854 4.57 -52.37 -12.73
N PHE A 855 4.82 -52.27 -14.04
CA PHE A 855 4.73 -53.37 -15.01
C PHE A 855 5.99 -54.25 -15.11
N GLY A 856 7.01 -53.98 -14.26
CA GLY A 856 8.23 -54.78 -14.21
C GLY A 856 9.23 -54.51 -15.36
N ASP A 857 9.22 -53.30 -15.91
CA ASP A 857 10.25 -52.84 -16.87
C ASP A 857 11.15 -51.75 -16.24
N PRO A 858 12.10 -52.12 -15.39
CA PRO A 858 12.98 -51.18 -14.71
C PRO A 858 13.95 -50.46 -15.69
N ALA A 859 14.24 -51.08 -16.84
CA ALA A 859 15.12 -50.48 -17.83
C ALA A 859 14.46 -49.30 -18.55
N ALA A 860 13.22 -49.46 -18.99
CA ALA A 860 12.43 -48.37 -19.57
C ALA A 860 12.15 -47.28 -18.54
N SER A 861 11.83 -47.65 -17.28
CA SER A 861 11.62 -46.73 -16.18
C SER A 861 12.86 -45.87 -15.92
N LYS A 862 14.04 -46.45 -15.82
CA LYS A 862 15.31 -45.73 -15.62
C LYS A 862 15.63 -44.77 -16.78
N ALA A 863 15.38 -45.22 -18.03
CA ALA A 863 15.57 -44.35 -19.21
C ALA A 863 14.62 -43.10 -19.16
N THR A 864 13.36 -43.35 -18.79
CA THR A 864 12.36 -42.25 -18.66
C THR A 864 12.71 -41.30 -17.51
N ILE A 865 13.21 -41.81 -16.37
CA ILE A 865 13.71 -40.96 -15.25
C ILE A 865 14.89 -40.10 -15.71
N ALA A 866 15.84 -40.65 -16.46
CA ALA A 866 16.95 -39.85 -16.99
C ALA A 866 16.46 -38.72 -17.94
N GLU A 867 15.48 -39.04 -18.81
CA GLU A 867 14.86 -38.06 -19.73
C GLU A 867 14.16 -36.94 -18.95
N VAL A 868 13.33 -37.26 -17.94
CA VAL A 868 12.59 -36.25 -17.17
C VAL A 868 13.50 -35.46 -16.25
N ARG A 869 14.56 -36.03 -15.72
CA ARG A 869 15.58 -35.33 -14.93
C ARG A 869 16.27 -34.23 -15.75
N ALA A 870 16.66 -34.55 -16.99
CA ALA A 870 17.22 -33.58 -17.91
C ALA A 870 16.22 -32.46 -18.24
N LEU A 871 14.92 -32.78 -18.35
CA LEU A 871 13.85 -31.78 -18.55
C LEU A 871 13.65 -30.90 -17.31
N ALA A 872 13.54 -31.49 -16.12
CA ALA A 872 13.38 -30.77 -14.86
C ALA A 872 14.57 -29.84 -14.56
N ASN A 873 15.80 -30.30 -14.86
CA ASN A 873 16.99 -29.45 -14.72
C ASN A 873 16.98 -28.27 -15.68
N ARG A 874 16.52 -28.42 -16.93
CA ARG A 874 16.35 -27.29 -17.86
C ARG A 874 15.22 -26.33 -17.43
N ALA A 875 14.15 -26.89 -16.88
CA ALA A 875 13.02 -26.09 -16.36
C ALA A 875 13.39 -25.36 -15.08
N GLY A 876 14.34 -25.90 -14.32
CA GLY A 876 14.99 -25.30 -13.17
C GLY A 876 14.16 -25.32 -11.88
N SER A 877 12.88 -25.62 -11.91
CA SER A 877 11.97 -25.62 -10.76
C SER A 877 12.34 -26.70 -9.73
N MET A 878 12.64 -26.29 -8.50
CA MET A 878 12.90 -27.24 -7.40
C MET A 878 11.69 -28.13 -7.12
N PHE A 879 10.47 -27.60 -7.30
CA PHE A 879 9.25 -28.39 -7.16
C PHE A 879 9.20 -29.52 -8.19
N ASP A 880 9.60 -29.21 -9.45
CA ASP A 880 9.70 -30.22 -10.51
C ASP A 880 10.84 -31.23 -10.20
N GLN A 881 11.99 -30.77 -9.71
CA GLN A 881 13.12 -31.64 -9.33
C GLN A 881 12.76 -32.60 -8.21
N THR A 882 12.13 -32.10 -7.13
CA THR A 882 11.68 -32.96 -6.00
C THR A 882 10.60 -33.93 -6.42
N LEU A 883 9.76 -33.59 -7.41
CA LEU A 883 8.80 -34.54 -7.99
C LEU A 883 9.52 -35.67 -8.73
N VAL A 884 10.59 -35.38 -9.49
CA VAL A 884 11.42 -36.39 -10.17
C VAL A 884 12.10 -37.30 -9.15
N ASP A 885 12.75 -36.74 -8.11
CA ASP A 885 13.43 -37.49 -7.05
C ASP A 885 12.48 -38.43 -6.30
N LEU A 886 11.28 -37.93 -5.96
CA LEU A 886 10.22 -38.75 -5.35
C LEU A 886 9.85 -39.96 -6.23
N ASN A 887 9.68 -39.75 -7.55
CA ASN A 887 9.30 -40.82 -8.47
C ASN A 887 10.46 -41.73 -8.79
N GLU A 888 11.69 -41.25 -8.84
CA GLU A 888 12.90 -42.09 -8.97
C GLU A 888 13.03 -43.01 -7.78
N GLY A 889 12.91 -42.53 -6.54
CA GLY A 889 12.88 -43.36 -5.33
C GLY A 889 11.79 -44.43 -5.38
N ALA A 890 10.60 -44.11 -5.90
CA ALA A 890 9.54 -45.08 -6.08
C ALA A 890 9.90 -46.16 -7.12
N CYS A 891 10.54 -45.79 -8.23
CA CYS A 891 10.97 -46.72 -9.26
C CYS A 891 12.06 -47.68 -8.74
N TRP A 892 13.00 -47.19 -7.92
CA TRP A 892 14.01 -48.05 -7.27
C TRP A 892 13.40 -49.02 -6.27
N LEU A 893 12.39 -48.59 -5.48
CA LEU A 893 11.65 -49.50 -4.59
C LEU A 893 10.94 -50.59 -5.38
N ALA A 894 10.27 -50.23 -6.48
CA ALA A 894 9.59 -51.19 -7.35
C ALA A 894 10.59 -52.18 -7.99
N ALA A 895 11.81 -51.74 -8.29
CA ALA A 895 12.89 -52.57 -8.82
C ALA A 895 13.58 -53.46 -7.73
N GLY A 896 13.23 -53.31 -6.45
CA GLY A 896 13.82 -54.07 -5.33
C GLY A 896 15.11 -53.47 -4.78
N ASP A 897 15.61 -52.34 -5.32
CA ASP A 897 16.81 -51.67 -4.82
C ASP A 897 16.45 -50.64 -3.73
N THR A 898 16.20 -51.18 -2.53
CA THR A 898 15.79 -50.41 -1.37
C THR A 898 16.87 -49.41 -0.89
N VAL A 899 18.15 -49.79 -1.03
CA VAL A 899 19.27 -48.94 -0.54
C VAL A 899 19.34 -47.66 -1.34
N GLN A 900 19.33 -47.77 -2.68
CA GLN A 900 19.37 -46.60 -3.57
C GLN A 900 18.13 -45.73 -3.43
N ALA A 901 16.96 -46.36 -3.25
CA ALA A 901 15.72 -45.65 -3.04
C ALA A 901 15.73 -44.82 -1.75
N VAL A 902 16.19 -45.40 -0.64
CA VAL A 902 16.27 -44.74 0.67
C VAL A 902 17.24 -43.56 0.62
N GLU A 903 18.42 -43.70 0.01
CA GLU A 903 19.39 -42.62 -0.14
C GLU A 903 18.80 -41.40 -0.88
N ILE A 904 18.13 -41.61 -2.01
CA ILE A 904 17.49 -40.55 -2.77
C ILE A 904 16.37 -39.89 -1.96
N LEU A 905 15.50 -40.67 -1.32
CA LEU A 905 14.34 -40.19 -0.61
C LEU A 905 14.73 -39.46 0.70
N GLU A 906 15.77 -39.85 1.42
CA GLU A 906 16.32 -39.14 2.58
C GLU A 906 16.87 -37.78 2.19
N ASN A 907 17.67 -37.72 1.11
CA ASN A 907 18.16 -36.47 0.54
C ASN A 907 16.99 -35.55 0.10
N THR A 908 15.97 -36.12 -0.56
CA THR A 908 14.79 -35.38 -0.99
C THR A 908 13.98 -34.85 0.20
N LEU A 909 13.81 -35.63 1.27
CA LEU A 909 13.13 -35.21 2.50
C LEU A 909 13.88 -34.07 3.17
N HIS A 910 15.20 -34.13 3.24
CA HIS A 910 16.04 -33.06 3.75
C HIS A 910 15.85 -31.76 2.93
N LEU A 911 15.88 -31.87 1.60
CA LEU A 911 15.65 -30.72 0.70
C LEU A 911 14.25 -30.12 0.88
N VAL A 912 13.22 -30.96 0.99
CA VAL A 912 11.83 -30.52 1.17
C VAL A 912 11.64 -29.78 2.48
N ARG A 913 12.19 -30.29 3.60
CA ARG A 913 12.15 -29.63 4.91
C ARG A 913 12.95 -28.33 4.92
N ALA A 914 14.15 -28.35 4.32
CA ALA A 914 15.03 -27.20 4.23
C ALA A 914 14.43 -26.04 3.40
N ASN A 915 13.53 -26.32 2.45
CA ASN A 915 12.97 -25.35 1.51
C ASN A 915 11.46 -25.14 1.66
N THR A 916 10.85 -25.59 2.76
CA THR A 916 9.40 -25.47 3.05
C THR A 916 8.49 -25.97 1.93
N LEU A 917 8.93 -27.02 1.19
CA LEU A 917 8.17 -27.69 0.14
C LEU A 917 7.30 -28.82 0.72
N GLU A 918 6.65 -28.56 1.85
CA GLU A 918 5.93 -29.57 2.64
C GLU A 918 4.83 -30.31 1.87
N TRP A 919 4.41 -29.79 0.71
CA TRP A 919 3.47 -30.47 -0.18
C TRP A 919 3.90 -31.90 -0.55
N HIS A 920 5.18 -32.14 -0.80
CA HIS A 920 5.70 -33.45 -1.16
C HIS A 920 6.00 -34.37 0.04
N MET A 921 6.08 -33.81 1.25
CA MET A 921 6.54 -34.52 2.45
C MET A 921 5.74 -35.84 2.71
N PRO A 922 4.39 -35.89 2.68
CA PRO A 922 3.70 -37.14 2.95
C PRO A 922 3.92 -38.21 1.88
N SER A 923 4.09 -37.79 0.62
CA SER A 923 4.39 -38.77 -0.47
C SER A 923 5.78 -39.35 -0.33
N ILE A 924 6.78 -38.56 0.06
CA ILE A 924 8.14 -39.00 0.37
C ILE A 924 8.11 -39.91 1.58
N ALA A 925 7.44 -39.54 2.65
CA ALA A 925 7.32 -40.27 3.90
C ALA A 925 6.71 -41.68 3.68
N SER A 926 5.69 -41.76 2.82
CA SER A 926 5.06 -43.05 2.45
C SER A 926 6.07 -44.02 1.85
N LEU A 927 6.91 -43.58 0.89
CA LEU A 927 7.91 -44.39 0.23
C LEU A 927 9.12 -44.66 1.11
N LEU A 928 9.63 -43.64 1.76
CA LEU A 928 10.78 -43.73 2.65
C LEU A 928 10.48 -44.61 3.86
N GLY A 929 9.29 -44.46 4.47
CA GLY A 929 8.81 -45.33 5.54
C GLY A 929 8.71 -46.78 5.11
N ALA A 930 8.22 -47.05 3.88
CA ALA A 930 8.22 -48.42 3.34
C ALA A 930 9.64 -48.95 3.15
N GLY A 931 10.59 -48.17 2.65
CA GLY A 931 11.99 -48.52 2.52
C GLY A 931 12.65 -48.76 3.89
N TRP A 932 12.45 -47.94 4.87
CA TRP A 932 12.99 -48.10 6.22
C TRP A 932 12.47 -49.35 6.92
N LEU A 933 11.20 -49.70 6.71
CA LEU A 933 10.63 -50.94 7.24
C LEU A 933 11.34 -52.20 6.66
N THR A 934 11.67 -52.21 5.38
CA THR A 934 12.40 -53.31 4.77
C THR A 934 13.85 -53.39 5.27
N MET A 935 14.42 -52.27 5.75
CA MET A 935 15.75 -52.21 6.35
C MET A 935 15.74 -52.41 7.88
N GLY A 936 14.59 -52.67 8.49
CA GLY A 936 14.45 -52.87 9.95
C GLY A 936 14.46 -51.56 10.78
N ARG A 937 14.44 -50.41 10.16
CA ARG A 937 14.39 -49.08 10.83
C ARG A 937 12.95 -48.69 11.20
N ASN A 938 12.32 -49.51 12.04
CA ASN A 938 10.88 -49.45 12.32
C ASN A 938 10.48 -48.24 13.14
N VAL A 939 11.37 -47.71 14.02
CA VAL A 939 11.09 -46.55 14.88
C VAL A 939 11.02 -45.29 14.03
N GLU A 940 12.06 -45.06 13.23
CA GLU A 940 12.12 -43.89 12.35
C GLU A 940 10.99 -43.91 11.31
N ALA A 941 10.66 -45.10 10.79
CA ALA A 941 9.55 -45.26 9.85
C ALA A 941 8.20 -44.82 10.48
N ARG A 942 7.93 -45.25 11.71
CA ARG A 942 6.71 -44.93 12.43
C ARG A 942 6.61 -43.41 12.69
N GLU A 943 7.66 -42.80 13.26
CA GLU A 943 7.69 -41.38 13.58
C GLU A 943 7.43 -40.50 12.35
N LEU A 944 8.12 -40.79 11.24
CA LEU A 944 7.96 -40.06 9.99
C LEU A 944 6.53 -40.21 9.40
N LEU A 945 5.98 -41.42 9.45
CA LEU A 945 4.65 -41.69 8.90
C LEU A 945 3.53 -41.11 9.76
N GLU A 946 3.68 -41.07 11.10
CA GLU A 946 2.76 -40.39 12.00
C GLU A 946 2.79 -38.86 11.76
N GLU A 947 3.99 -38.26 11.64
CA GLU A 947 4.17 -36.85 11.25
C GLU A 947 3.47 -36.54 9.94
N ALA A 948 3.67 -37.39 8.91
CA ALA A 948 3.11 -37.23 7.59
C ALA A 948 1.57 -37.37 7.58
N CYS A 949 1.02 -38.31 8.32
CA CYS A 949 -0.43 -38.46 8.48
C CYS A 949 -1.05 -37.23 9.18
N ALA A 950 -0.43 -36.77 10.26
CA ALA A 950 -0.87 -35.56 10.97
C ALA A 950 -0.83 -34.31 10.10
N PHE A 951 0.22 -34.16 9.29
CA PHE A 951 0.30 -33.08 8.29
C PHE A 951 -0.81 -33.19 7.25
N ALA A 952 -1.03 -34.38 6.68
CA ALA A 952 -2.06 -34.61 5.67
C ALA A 952 -3.49 -34.35 6.22
N ASP A 953 -3.75 -34.74 7.47
CA ASP A 953 -5.03 -34.49 8.13
C ASP A 953 -5.28 -32.99 8.39
N ARG A 954 -4.28 -32.26 8.92
CA ARG A 954 -4.38 -30.81 9.12
C ARG A 954 -4.68 -30.06 7.81
N ASN A 955 -4.12 -30.54 6.70
CA ASN A 955 -4.24 -29.90 5.38
C ASN A 955 -5.33 -30.56 4.51
N ARG A 956 -6.12 -31.48 5.05
CA ARG A 956 -7.21 -32.21 4.34
C ARG A 956 -6.73 -32.94 3.05
N HIS A 957 -5.45 -33.36 3.00
CA HIS A 957 -4.86 -34.09 1.88
C HIS A 957 -5.17 -35.59 1.98
N MET A 958 -6.41 -35.97 1.73
CA MET A 958 -6.91 -37.31 1.92
C MET A 958 -6.10 -38.38 1.17
N ALA A 959 -5.79 -38.16 -0.12
CA ALA A 959 -5.01 -39.12 -0.90
C ALA A 959 -3.62 -39.40 -0.29
N LYS A 960 -2.95 -38.34 0.19
CA LYS A 960 -1.61 -38.46 0.79
C LYS A 960 -1.65 -39.15 2.14
N ARG A 961 -2.69 -38.90 2.94
CA ARG A 961 -2.92 -39.63 4.19
C ARG A 961 -3.13 -41.11 3.92
N LEU A 962 -3.97 -41.43 2.94
CA LEU A 962 -4.24 -42.82 2.56
C LEU A 962 -2.96 -43.54 2.02
N LEU A 963 -2.08 -42.84 1.31
CA LEU A 963 -0.78 -43.38 0.86
C LEU A 963 0.15 -43.72 2.04
N CYS A 964 0.14 -42.94 3.11
CA CYS A 964 0.96 -43.18 4.30
C CYS A 964 0.42 -44.31 5.18
N SER A 965 -0.89 -44.65 5.05
CA SER A 965 -1.54 -45.61 5.94
C SER A 965 -1.02 -47.03 5.81
N PRO A 966 -0.84 -47.66 4.62
CA PRO A 966 -0.35 -49.03 4.52
C PRO A 966 1.05 -49.28 5.15
N PRO A 967 2.07 -48.43 4.92
CA PRO A 967 3.36 -48.59 5.61
C PRO A 967 3.24 -48.30 7.13
N LEU A 968 2.37 -47.37 7.56
CA LEU A 968 2.13 -47.11 8.98
C LEU A 968 1.48 -48.30 9.69
N ILE A 969 0.55 -49.01 9.04
CA ILE A 969 -0.05 -50.23 9.56
C ILE A 969 1.06 -51.27 9.83
N ARG A 970 1.99 -51.47 8.90
CA ARG A 970 3.13 -52.37 9.08
C ARG A 970 4.08 -51.90 10.18
N ALA A 971 4.36 -50.60 10.26
CA ALA A 971 5.22 -50.03 11.30
C ALA A 971 4.67 -50.29 12.71
N LEU A 972 3.35 -50.08 12.93
CA LEU A 972 2.69 -50.35 14.19
C LEU A 972 2.78 -51.79 14.61
N ALA A 973 2.62 -52.74 13.69
CA ALA A 973 2.69 -54.17 13.93
C ALA A 973 4.12 -54.70 14.16
N SER A 974 5.15 -53.96 13.74
CA SER A 974 6.54 -54.37 13.79
C SER A 974 7.16 -54.13 15.18
N ALA A 975 8.30 -54.86 15.45
CA ALA A 975 9.10 -54.60 16.66
C ALA A 975 9.70 -53.18 16.64
N PRO A 976 9.82 -52.49 17.77
CA PRO A 976 9.51 -52.92 19.14
C PRO A 976 8.05 -52.68 19.57
N PHE A 977 7.21 -52.22 18.72
CA PHE A 977 5.87 -51.73 19.10
C PHE A 977 4.85 -52.82 19.34
N HIS A 978 4.72 -53.78 18.38
CA HIS A 978 3.73 -54.86 18.42
C HIS A 978 2.29 -54.40 18.72
N ASP A 979 1.92 -53.20 18.23
CA ASP A 979 0.55 -52.65 18.40
C ASP A 979 -0.38 -53.21 17.31
N PHE A 980 -0.69 -54.50 17.44
CA PHE A 980 -1.57 -55.19 16.50
C PHE A 980 -3.01 -54.66 16.55
N ALA A 981 -3.47 -54.19 17.69
CA ALA A 981 -4.83 -53.61 17.81
C ALA A 981 -4.94 -52.27 17.09
N GLY A 982 -3.98 -51.38 17.27
CA GLY A 982 -3.91 -50.10 16.57
C GLY A 982 -3.73 -50.27 15.06
N ALA A 983 -2.88 -51.22 14.67
CA ALA A 983 -2.65 -51.55 13.27
C ALA A 983 -3.94 -52.08 12.56
N ARG A 984 -4.70 -53.00 13.21
CA ARG A 984 -6.00 -53.47 12.66
C ARG A 984 -7.05 -52.34 12.56
N ALA A 985 -7.17 -51.55 13.60
CA ALA A 985 -8.13 -50.42 13.60
C ALA A 985 -7.80 -49.41 12.49
N LEU A 986 -6.49 -49.10 12.25
CA LEU A 986 -6.04 -48.27 11.14
C LEU A 986 -6.31 -48.95 9.78
N ALA A 987 -6.05 -50.23 9.65
CA ALA A 987 -6.29 -50.97 8.40
C ALA A 987 -7.80 -50.95 8.02
N ASP A 988 -8.68 -51.28 8.95
CA ASP A 988 -10.12 -51.26 8.73
C ASP A 988 -10.65 -49.89 8.33
N ARG A 989 -10.15 -48.85 8.99
CA ARG A 989 -10.50 -47.45 8.65
C ARG A 989 -9.99 -47.11 7.25
N THR A 990 -8.73 -47.41 6.95
CA THR A 990 -8.10 -47.11 5.65
C THR A 990 -8.84 -47.84 4.51
N ILE A 991 -9.21 -49.11 4.67
CA ILE A 991 -9.92 -49.90 3.67
C ILE A 991 -11.29 -49.25 3.40
N ARG A 992 -12.09 -48.96 4.44
CA ARG A 992 -13.40 -48.32 4.27
C ARG A 992 -13.30 -46.99 3.55
N GLU A 993 -12.37 -46.12 3.97
CA GLU A 993 -12.22 -44.79 3.38
C GLU A 993 -11.71 -44.87 1.93
N ALA A 994 -10.75 -45.76 1.65
CA ALA A 994 -10.22 -45.94 0.31
C ALA A 994 -11.24 -46.57 -0.66
N GLU A 995 -12.06 -47.51 -0.21
CA GLU A 995 -13.14 -48.11 -1.01
C GLU A 995 -14.20 -47.06 -1.39
N MET A 996 -14.67 -46.25 -0.42
CA MET A 996 -15.65 -45.19 -0.68
C MET A 996 -15.14 -44.16 -1.71
N ARG A 997 -13.84 -43.95 -1.84
CA ARG A 997 -13.21 -42.93 -2.66
C ARG A 997 -12.55 -43.45 -3.92
N GLY A 998 -12.56 -44.76 -4.16
CA GLY A 998 -12.07 -45.41 -5.38
C GLY A 998 -10.57 -45.70 -5.41
N PHE A 999 -9.85 -45.65 -4.26
CA PHE A 999 -8.41 -45.97 -4.18
C PHE A 999 -8.13 -47.44 -4.14
N LYS A 1000 -8.34 -48.16 -5.25
CA LYS A 1000 -8.21 -49.63 -5.33
C LYS A 1000 -6.82 -50.18 -4.92
N SER A 1001 -5.73 -49.50 -5.32
CA SER A 1001 -4.37 -49.92 -4.98
C SER A 1001 -4.10 -49.83 -3.48
N ILE A 1002 -4.62 -48.80 -2.80
CA ILE A 1002 -4.48 -48.62 -1.35
C ILE A 1002 -5.27 -49.67 -0.58
N VAL A 1003 -6.48 -49.98 -1.05
CA VAL A 1003 -7.28 -51.12 -0.49
C VAL A 1003 -6.48 -52.41 -0.53
N LEU A 1004 -5.87 -52.75 -1.65
CA LEU A 1004 -5.05 -53.95 -1.80
C LEU A 1004 -3.84 -53.94 -0.87
N GLN A 1005 -3.14 -52.80 -0.78
CA GLN A 1005 -1.95 -52.68 0.08
C GLN A 1005 -2.34 -52.75 1.57
N ALA A 1006 -3.45 -52.15 1.99
CA ALA A 1006 -3.93 -52.20 3.36
C ALA A 1006 -4.41 -53.60 3.73
N ARG A 1007 -5.08 -54.32 2.83
CA ARG A 1007 -5.46 -55.72 3.00
C ARG A 1007 -4.25 -56.64 3.10
N ALA A 1008 -3.23 -56.41 2.28
CA ALA A 1008 -1.96 -57.18 2.35
C ALA A 1008 -1.26 -56.93 3.70
N ALA A 1009 -1.19 -55.67 4.16
CA ALA A 1009 -0.64 -55.34 5.47
C ALA A 1009 -1.43 -55.97 6.62
N LEU A 1010 -2.76 -56.06 6.51
CA LEU A 1010 -3.60 -56.75 7.48
C LEU A 1010 -3.36 -58.28 7.46
N ALA A 1011 -3.23 -58.93 6.30
CA ALA A 1011 -2.91 -60.33 6.17
C ALA A 1011 -1.52 -60.67 6.76
N ASP A 1012 -0.51 -59.78 6.58
CA ASP A 1012 0.79 -59.91 7.21
C ASP A 1012 0.66 -59.95 8.78
N ILE A 1013 -0.20 -59.14 9.36
CA ILE A 1013 -0.47 -59.06 10.81
C ILE A 1013 -1.20 -60.36 11.28
N ASP A 1014 -2.21 -60.83 10.55
CA ASP A 1014 -2.96 -62.04 10.92
C ASP A 1014 -2.09 -63.30 10.79
N GLY A 1015 -1.17 -63.38 9.80
CA GLY A 1015 -0.22 -64.44 9.66
C GLY A 1015 0.79 -64.53 10.83
N VAL A 1016 1.27 -63.39 11.31
CA VAL A 1016 2.16 -63.31 12.48
C VAL A 1016 1.39 -63.65 13.78
N GLY A 1017 0.15 -63.19 13.93
CA GLY A 1017 -0.69 -63.48 15.11
C GLY A 1017 -1.05 -64.94 15.27
N SER A 1018 -1.09 -65.74 14.19
CA SER A 1018 -1.33 -67.16 14.20
C SER A 1018 -0.09 -68.00 14.60
N LEU A 1019 1.10 -67.43 14.58
CA LEU A 1019 2.37 -68.07 14.99
C LEU A 1019 2.77 -67.77 16.44
N THR A 1020 2.11 -66.83 17.09
CA THR A 1020 2.39 -66.36 18.47
C THR A 1020 1.28 -66.71 19.47
N GLY A 1021 0.19 -67.41 19.03
CA GLY A 1021 -0.95 -67.87 19.86
C GLY A 1021 -0.82 -69.25 20.38
#